data_ad8b9cc71110aa8fe96aaa5e0f7d87d7
#
_entry.id   ad8b9cc71110aa8fe96aaa5e0f7d87d7
#
_cell.length_a   1.000
_cell.length_b   1.000
_cell.length_c   1.000
_cell.angle_alpha   90.00
_cell.angle_beta   90.00
_cell.angle_gamma   90.00
#
_symmetry.space_group_name_H-M   'P 1'
#
loop_
_entity.id
_entity.type
_entity.pdbx_description
1 polymer ?
#
loop_
_entity_poly.entity_id
_entity_poly.type
_entity_poly.pdbx_seq_one_letter_code
_entity_poly.pdbx_strand_id
1 'polypeptide(L)'
;MAWRSSHPRSRTFWGPLVLGLVLVIGGGLRFYGLNWDGGHWLQPDERQIYFIALDLGWPASLGEALSPESPLNPRFFAYGSLPIYLLRLAAVLLAPIWPAVRDPDNLHLAGRFLAVVFDLGTVYLTYRLACQLAMRPWRPDRSAEAGKGETASRLSGAEPVPWIPLLVTALASLAVLHIQLAHFYTADPLLVFFVMLTLSLAFDVARGAGRWQRVGLGLGLGLALATKVSAAPLVLVPLFAHYHAAVRAQALAERSPRQRLRLWLILQRMAMTLVIAAAAFFVTQPYVLIDWPTFVGHTLRESQIAWGRLDVPYTLQYVGSWPYLYPAWQVALWGLALPVGLAAWTGWVLLIVGWLRRGGWAAALILVWTGSYFAVTGLLHAKPLRYMLPLVPVLVILAGYLPLRLGWRRGRVRARQEPGRWLVVAGYGALVVASLVYALLYVQIYAQPHSWITASTWIYRHVPAGSTLAVEHWDTPLPLPLEVDGQSRRIEEYDTRVLALYDEPDNGEKWERLAADLAESDYLIIASRRLYGSITGLEDRYPLASHYYRQLFAGELGFELAGEFVRGPEWLNPRVPPLPGAAPTLLRPDESFVVYDHPRTLIYRNVGRLSVIELLGRVGVSPGASLGPNPSVLSRDREWEGLALAKPSH
;
A
#
# COMPACT_ATOMS: atom_id res chain seq x y z
N MET A 1 -23.03 -35.65 21.09
CA MET A 1 -24.39 -35.11 21.02
C MET A 1 -24.50 -34.19 19.83
N ALA A 2 -25.23 -34.62 18.82
CA ALA A 2 -25.35 -34.00 17.51
C ALA A 2 -26.17 -32.69 17.59
N TRP A 3 -25.59 -31.60 17.16
CA TRP A 3 -26.25 -30.30 17.01
C TRP A 3 -27.04 -30.30 15.68
N ARG A 4 -28.32 -30.69 15.75
CA ARG A 4 -29.24 -30.55 14.62
C ARG A 4 -29.60 -29.06 14.49
N SER A 5 -29.02 -28.38 13.53
CA SER A 5 -29.44 -27.05 13.09
C SER A 5 -30.64 -27.19 12.14
N SER A 6 -31.82 -26.93 12.66
CA SER A 6 -33.02 -26.66 11.86
C SER A 6 -32.94 -25.26 11.28
N HIS A 7 -32.25 -25.10 10.16
CA HIS A 7 -32.34 -23.89 9.33
C HIS A 7 -33.04 -24.24 8.02
N PRO A 8 -34.00 -23.43 7.55
CA PRO A 8 -34.61 -23.64 6.26
C PRO A 8 -33.54 -23.48 5.15
N ARG A 9 -33.32 -24.57 4.42
CA ARG A 9 -32.44 -24.66 3.26
C ARG A 9 -33.08 -23.96 2.06
N SER A 10 -32.93 -22.64 1.97
CA SER A 10 -32.85 -21.96 0.66
C SER A 10 -31.45 -21.34 0.51
N ARG A 11 -30.41 -22.15 0.58
CA ARG A 11 -29.12 -21.79 0.05
C ARG A 11 -29.33 -21.66 -1.46
N THR A 12 -29.36 -20.43 -1.97
CA THR A 12 -29.27 -20.21 -3.40
C THR A 12 -27.99 -20.89 -3.88
N PHE A 13 -28.15 -21.95 -4.67
CA PHE A 13 -27.06 -22.75 -5.29
C PHE A 13 -26.00 -21.87 -5.97
N TRP A 14 -26.41 -20.69 -6.41
CA TRP A 14 -25.61 -19.70 -7.15
C TRP A 14 -24.58 -18.92 -6.29
N GLY A 15 -24.73 -18.82 -4.98
CA GLY A 15 -23.83 -18.01 -4.14
C GLY A 15 -22.35 -18.42 -4.23
N PRO A 16 -22.01 -19.71 -4.03
CA PRO A 16 -20.63 -20.18 -4.17
C PRO A 16 -20.10 -20.04 -5.60
N LEU A 17 -20.94 -20.25 -6.62
CA LEU A 17 -20.55 -20.10 -8.02
C LEU A 17 -20.19 -18.64 -8.35
N VAL A 18 -21.02 -17.68 -7.92
CA VAL A 18 -20.74 -16.24 -8.13
C VAL A 18 -19.49 -15.82 -7.37
N LEU A 19 -19.29 -16.30 -6.15
CA LEU A 19 -18.06 -16.05 -5.40
C LEU A 19 -16.84 -16.58 -6.15
N GLY A 20 -16.91 -17.83 -6.64
CA GLY A 20 -15.85 -18.42 -7.45
C GLY A 20 -15.54 -17.59 -8.71
N LEU A 21 -16.58 -17.15 -9.43
CA LEU A 21 -16.43 -16.30 -10.61
C LEU A 21 -15.76 -14.96 -10.28
N VAL A 22 -16.17 -14.30 -9.19
CA VAL A 22 -15.57 -13.03 -8.75
C VAL A 22 -14.09 -13.22 -8.40
N LEU A 23 -13.73 -14.31 -7.73
CA LEU A 23 -12.34 -14.62 -7.41
C LEU A 23 -11.52 -14.95 -8.66
N VAL A 24 -12.09 -15.66 -9.64
CA VAL A 24 -11.43 -15.94 -10.93
C VAL A 24 -11.19 -14.65 -11.73
N ILE A 25 -12.20 -13.78 -11.83
CA ILE A 25 -12.03 -12.48 -12.50
C ILE A 25 -10.98 -11.64 -11.76
N GLY A 26 -11.06 -11.57 -10.43
CA GLY A 26 -10.09 -10.84 -9.61
C GLY A 26 -8.67 -11.40 -9.74
N GLY A 27 -8.53 -12.71 -9.85
CA GLY A 27 -7.27 -13.40 -10.16
C GLY A 27 -6.75 -13.02 -11.55
N GLY A 28 -7.62 -13.06 -12.56
CA GLY A 28 -7.27 -12.65 -13.92
C GLY A 28 -6.69 -11.24 -13.98
N LEU A 29 -7.30 -10.27 -13.29
CA LEU A 29 -6.80 -8.89 -13.23
C LEU A 29 -5.44 -8.75 -12.54
N ARG A 30 -5.09 -9.64 -11.60
CA ARG A 30 -3.83 -9.62 -10.82
C ARG A 30 -2.71 -10.43 -11.49
N PHE A 31 -3.06 -11.49 -12.19
CA PHE A 31 -2.08 -12.29 -12.94
C PHE A 31 -1.75 -11.72 -14.32
N TYR A 32 -2.61 -10.84 -14.85
CA TYR A 32 -2.39 -10.25 -16.15
C TYR A 32 -1.17 -9.33 -16.14
N GLY A 33 -0.17 -9.65 -16.95
CA GLY A 33 1.07 -8.87 -17.02
C GLY A 33 1.93 -8.95 -15.75
N LEU A 34 1.95 -10.08 -15.04
CA LEU A 34 2.68 -10.24 -13.78
C LEU A 34 4.20 -9.94 -13.91
N ASN A 35 4.79 -10.18 -15.09
CA ASN A 35 6.16 -9.78 -15.42
C ASN A 35 6.20 -8.39 -16.08
N TRP A 36 5.54 -7.42 -15.48
CA TRP A 36 5.29 -6.08 -16.00
C TRP A 36 6.55 -5.23 -16.25
N ASP A 37 7.64 -5.55 -15.57
CA ASP A 37 8.94 -4.86 -15.65
C ASP A 37 10.00 -5.65 -16.43
N GLY A 38 9.62 -6.77 -17.05
CA GLY A 38 10.54 -7.61 -17.83
C GLY A 38 11.70 -8.19 -17.03
N GLY A 39 11.57 -8.31 -15.70
CA GLY A 39 12.62 -8.84 -14.82
C GLY A 39 13.67 -7.79 -14.40
N HIS A 40 13.39 -6.50 -14.55
CA HIS A 40 14.30 -5.43 -14.13
C HIS A 40 14.15 -5.00 -12.67
N TRP A 41 13.25 -5.61 -11.91
CA TRP A 41 12.99 -5.35 -10.47
C TRP A 41 12.82 -3.85 -10.16
N LEU A 42 11.95 -3.20 -10.91
CA LEU A 42 11.81 -1.75 -10.89
C LEU A 42 11.12 -1.21 -9.62
N GLN A 43 10.44 -2.08 -8.84
CA GLN A 43 9.87 -1.70 -7.56
C GLN A 43 10.92 -1.87 -6.45
N PRO A 44 11.36 -0.77 -5.76
CA PRO A 44 12.50 -0.81 -4.84
C PRO A 44 12.31 -1.73 -3.63
N ASP A 45 11.11 -1.76 -3.03
CA ASP A 45 10.85 -2.59 -1.85
C ASP A 45 10.85 -4.08 -2.21
N GLU A 46 10.29 -4.44 -3.38
CA GLU A 46 10.35 -5.80 -3.93
C GLU A 46 11.79 -6.22 -4.20
N ARG A 47 12.56 -5.35 -4.85
CA ARG A 47 13.99 -5.58 -5.14
C ARG A 47 14.79 -5.82 -3.87
N GLN A 48 14.55 -5.02 -2.82
CA GLN A 48 15.22 -5.18 -1.53
C GLN A 48 14.89 -6.53 -0.87
N ILE A 49 13.60 -6.91 -0.81
CA ILE A 49 13.17 -8.22 -0.27
C ILE A 49 13.79 -9.37 -1.07
N TYR A 50 13.83 -9.23 -2.39
CA TYR A 50 14.36 -10.21 -3.31
C TYR A 50 15.87 -10.46 -3.07
N PHE A 51 16.71 -9.41 -3.07
CA PHE A 51 18.14 -9.56 -2.85
C PHE A 51 18.46 -10.16 -1.48
N ILE A 52 17.79 -9.69 -0.42
CA ILE A 52 17.99 -10.26 0.91
C ILE A 52 17.58 -11.74 0.93
N ALA A 53 16.48 -12.12 0.29
CA ALA A 53 16.06 -13.52 0.24
C ALA A 53 17.05 -14.42 -0.52
N LEU A 54 17.74 -13.88 -1.53
CA LEU A 54 18.82 -14.61 -2.23
C LEU A 54 20.04 -14.82 -1.34
N ASP A 55 20.41 -13.81 -0.55
CA ASP A 55 21.57 -13.84 0.34
C ASP A 55 21.39 -14.76 1.56
N LEU A 56 20.14 -15.14 1.88
CA LEU A 56 19.89 -16.06 3.00
C LEU A 56 20.52 -17.42 2.78
N GLY A 57 21.39 -17.82 3.72
CA GLY A 57 22.06 -19.11 3.75
C GLY A 57 21.62 -19.99 4.93
N TRP A 58 22.08 -21.24 4.95
CA TRP A 58 21.87 -22.14 6.08
C TRP A 58 23.07 -22.09 7.03
N PRO A 59 22.85 -21.91 8.36
CA PRO A 59 23.92 -21.91 9.34
C PRO A 59 24.54 -23.32 9.47
N ALA A 60 25.84 -23.39 9.65
CA ALA A 60 26.56 -24.65 9.82
C ALA A 60 26.34 -25.28 11.21
N SER A 61 25.93 -24.48 12.20
CA SER A 61 25.71 -24.92 13.58
C SER A 61 24.57 -24.16 14.25
N LEU A 62 24.05 -24.71 15.35
CA LEU A 62 23.06 -24.02 16.19
C LEU A 62 23.64 -22.73 16.79
N GLY A 63 24.95 -22.72 17.17
CA GLY A 63 25.63 -21.52 17.67
C GLY A 63 25.64 -20.40 16.65
N GLU A 64 25.93 -20.71 15.38
CA GLU A 64 25.86 -19.75 14.29
C GLU A 64 24.42 -19.28 14.02
N ALA A 65 23.44 -20.19 14.07
CA ALA A 65 22.03 -19.84 13.92
C ALA A 65 21.53 -18.84 14.97
N LEU A 66 22.10 -18.87 16.17
CA LEU A 66 21.75 -17.98 17.30
C LEU A 66 22.67 -16.75 17.41
N SER A 67 23.49 -16.47 16.41
CA SER A 67 24.38 -15.31 16.32
C SER A 67 23.76 -14.20 15.45
N PRO A 68 24.05 -12.92 15.74
CA PRO A 68 23.70 -11.82 14.84
C PRO A 68 24.34 -11.94 13.45
N GLU A 69 25.48 -12.62 13.34
CA GLU A 69 26.21 -12.86 12.09
C GLU A 69 25.65 -14.02 11.27
N SER A 70 24.63 -14.71 11.76
CA SER A 70 23.98 -15.84 11.09
C SER A 70 23.63 -15.54 9.63
N PRO A 71 23.89 -16.47 8.70
CA PRO A 71 23.44 -16.32 7.31
C PRO A 71 21.91 -16.36 7.17
N LEU A 72 21.15 -16.73 8.21
CA LEU A 72 19.69 -16.61 8.25
C LEU A 72 19.22 -15.22 8.71
N ASN A 73 20.12 -14.38 9.29
CA ASN A 73 19.74 -13.04 9.69
C ASN A 73 19.57 -12.13 8.47
N PRO A 74 18.38 -11.61 8.17
CA PRO A 74 18.18 -10.73 7.03
C PRO A 74 18.87 -9.38 7.19
N ARG A 75 19.31 -9.01 8.42
CA ARG A 75 19.93 -7.72 8.76
C ARG A 75 19.16 -6.50 8.24
N PHE A 76 17.89 -6.68 7.98
CA PHE A 76 16.98 -5.68 7.45
C PHE A 76 15.62 -5.78 8.15
N PHE A 77 15.27 -4.74 8.90
CA PHE A 77 14.06 -4.69 9.74
C PHE A 77 13.19 -3.46 9.47
N ALA A 78 13.36 -2.78 8.32
CA ALA A 78 12.45 -1.72 7.88
C ALA A 78 11.03 -2.26 7.64
N TYR A 79 10.95 -3.51 7.16
CA TYR A 79 9.75 -4.35 7.22
C TYR A 79 9.99 -5.50 8.20
N GLY A 80 8.95 -6.32 8.47
CA GLY A 80 9.17 -7.57 9.17
C GLY A 80 9.93 -8.61 8.31
N SER A 81 10.58 -9.56 8.95
CA SER A 81 11.33 -10.61 8.25
C SER A 81 10.44 -11.68 7.59
N LEU A 82 9.15 -11.75 7.97
CA LEU A 82 8.25 -12.77 7.45
C LEU A 82 8.13 -12.77 5.91
N PRO A 83 8.00 -11.64 5.20
CA PRO A 83 7.97 -11.65 3.73
C PRO A 83 9.25 -12.22 3.11
N ILE A 84 10.41 -11.93 3.69
CA ILE A 84 11.73 -12.39 3.22
C ILE A 84 11.81 -13.92 3.33
N TYR A 85 11.49 -14.46 4.51
CA TYR A 85 11.50 -15.91 4.73
C TYR A 85 10.44 -16.66 3.91
N LEU A 86 9.26 -16.06 3.71
CA LEU A 86 8.22 -16.65 2.85
C LEU A 86 8.67 -16.74 1.40
N LEU A 87 9.37 -15.75 0.87
CA LEU A 87 9.91 -15.79 -0.48
C LEU A 87 10.96 -16.90 -0.62
N ARG A 88 11.90 -16.98 0.35
CA ARG A 88 12.91 -18.04 0.36
C ARG A 88 12.29 -19.43 0.47
N LEU A 89 11.30 -19.58 1.35
CA LEU A 89 10.56 -20.83 1.50
C LEU A 89 9.80 -21.21 0.22
N ALA A 90 9.15 -20.23 -0.42
CA ALA A 90 8.44 -20.45 -1.69
C ALA A 90 9.40 -20.92 -2.79
N ALA A 91 10.60 -20.33 -2.89
CA ALA A 91 11.63 -20.77 -3.81
C ALA A 91 12.00 -22.24 -3.60
N VAL A 92 12.19 -22.67 -2.34
CA VAL A 92 12.51 -24.07 -2.01
C VAL A 92 11.35 -25.01 -2.33
N LEU A 93 10.11 -24.63 -1.97
CA LEU A 93 8.93 -25.48 -2.15
C LEU A 93 8.47 -25.57 -3.61
N LEU A 94 8.63 -24.52 -4.40
CA LEU A 94 8.25 -24.51 -5.81
C LEU A 94 9.31 -25.13 -6.72
N ALA A 95 10.58 -25.16 -6.31
CA ALA A 95 11.68 -25.68 -7.11
C ALA A 95 11.46 -27.10 -7.69
N PRO A 96 10.78 -28.05 -7.02
CA PRO A 96 10.50 -29.39 -7.60
C PRO A 96 9.52 -29.37 -8.77
N ILE A 97 8.56 -28.43 -8.76
CA ILE A 97 7.48 -28.32 -9.77
C ILE A 97 7.74 -27.20 -10.78
N TRP A 98 8.52 -26.20 -10.38
CA TRP A 98 8.95 -25.08 -11.21
C TRP A 98 10.45 -24.82 -11.05
N PRO A 99 11.31 -25.64 -11.74
CA PRO A 99 12.76 -25.54 -11.59
C PRO A 99 13.35 -24.16 -11.89
N ALA A 100 12.71 -23.39 -12.78
CA ALA A 100 13.14 -22.06 -13.15
C ALA A 100 13.11 -21.05 -11.96
N VAL A 101 12.40 -21.35 -10.86
CA VAL A 101 12.40 -20.50 -9.66
C VAL A 101 13.75 -20.52 -8.91
N ARG A 102 14.62 -21.49 -9.24
CA ARG A 102 16.00 -21.54 -8.71
C ARG A 102 16.92 -20.52 -9.37
N ASP A 103 16.55 -20.11 -10.57
CA ASP A 103 17.21 -19.02 -11.25
C ASP A 103 16.86 -17.70 -10.52
N PRO A 104 17.88 -16.96 -10.07
CA PRO A 104 17.68 -15.64 -9.49
C PRO A 104 16.73 -14.75 -10.29
N ASP A 105 16.82 -14.78 -11.61
CA ASP A 105 16.02 -13.93 -12.49
C ASP A 105 14.52 -14.22 -12.46
N ASN A 106 14.10 -15.37 -11.93
CA ASN A 106 12.69 -15.78 -11.86
C ASN A 106 12.08 -15.75 -10.45
N LEU A 107 12.88 -15.53 -9.40
CA LEU A 107 12.39 -15.55 -8.02
C LEU A 107 11.34 -14.48 -7.74
N HIS A 108 11.46 -13.31 -8.38
CA HIS A 108 10.47 -12.22 -8.26
C HIS A 108 9.06 -12.66 -8.70
N LEU A 109 8.94 -13.53 -9.72
CA LEU A 109 7.65 -14.06 -10.16
C LEU A 109 7.01 -14.96 -9.10
N ALA A 110 7.81 -15.74 -8.35
CA ALA A 110 7.29 -16.50 -7.21
C ALA A 110 6.78 -15.56 -6.10
N GLY A 111 7.49 -14.48 -5.83
CA GLY A 111 7.04 -13.43 -4.91
C GLY A 111 5.72 -12.80 -5.33
N ARG A 112 5.62 -12.35 -6.59
CA ARG A 112 4.40 -11.76 -7.15
C ARG A 112 3.24 -12.74 -7.15
N PHE A 113 3.49 -14.01 -7.44
CA PHE A 113 2.48 -15.07 -7.30
C PHE A 113 1.96 -15.16 -5.87
N LEU A 114 2.83 -15.13 -4.86
CA LEU A 114 2.42 -15.10 -3.45
C LEU A 114 1.60 -13.85 -3.13
N ALA A 115 2.01 -12.68 -3.60
CA ALA A 115 1.26 -11.43 -3.40
C ALA A 115 -0.17 -11.55 -3.93
N VAL A 116 -0.36 -12.11 -5.13
CA VAL A 116 -1.69 -12.38 -5.72
C VAL A 116 -2.49 -13.34 -4.84
N VAL A 117 -1.89 -14.44 -4.36
CA VAL A 117 -2.59 -15.43 -3.51
C VAL A 117 -3.04 -14.80 -2.20
N PHE A 118 -2.19 -14.01 -1.53
CA PHE A 118 -2.54 -13.31 -0.29
C PHE A 118 -3.63 -12.26 -0.53
N ASP A 119 -3.57 -11.53 -1.64
CA ASP A 119 -4.56 -10.52 -1.95
C ASP A 119 -5.93 -11.14 -2.31
N LEU A 120 -5.98 -12.23 -3.06
CA LEU A 120 -7.21 -13.00 -3.28
C LEU A 120 -7.76 -13.59 -1.97
N GLY A 121 -6.88 -14.02 -1.06
CA GLY A 121 -7.24 -14.39 0.31
C GLY A 121 -7.90 -13.22 1.07
N THR A 122 -7.39 -12.00 0.88
CA THR A 122 -7.98 -10.77 1.43
C THR A 122 -9.38 -10.51 0.85
N VAL A 123 -9.57 -10.68 -0.46
CA VAL A 123 -10.89 -10.56 -1.11
C VAL A 123 -11.88 -11.58 -0.52
N TYR A 124 -11.45 -12.82 -0.34
CA TYR A 124 -12.27 -13.86 0.32
C TYR A 124 -12.60 -13.50 1.78
N LEU A 125 -11.62 -13.02 2.55
CA LEU A 125 -11.85 -12.61 3.95
C LEU A 125 -12.77 -11.39 4.05
N THR A 126 -12.76 -10.52 3.04
CA THR A 126 -13.69 -9.40 2.91
C THR A 126 -15.13 -9.91 2.70
N TYR A 127 -15.33 -10.92 1.85
CA TYR A 127 -16.61 -11.63 1.72
C TYR A 127 -17.06 -12.22 3.07
N ARG A 128 -16.17 -12.94 3.76
CA ARG A 128 -16.47 -13.56 5.04
C ARG A 128 -16.89 -12.52 6.09
N LEU A 129 -16.14 -11.43 6.20
CA LEU A 129 -16.44 -10.33 7.14
C LEU A 129 -17.77 -9.65 6.78
N ALA A 130 -18.04 -9.42 5.48
CA ALA A 130 -19.32 -8.90 5.03
C ALA A 130 -20.48 -9.84 5.41
N CYS A 131 -20.33 -11.16 5.24
CA CYS A 131 -21.32 -12.13 5.72
C CYS A 131 -21.54 -12.06 7.23
N GLN A 132 -20.45 -11.91 8.02
CA GLN A 132 -20.54 -11.78 9.47
C GLN A 132 -21.32 -10.52 9.91
N LEU A 133 -21.18 -9.42 9.15
CA LEU A 133 -21.91 -8.17 9.38
C LEU A 133 -23.36 -8.23 8.88
N ALA A 134 -23.66 -8.96 7.80
CA ALA A 134 -24.99 -9.10 7.22
C ALA A 134 -25.94 -9.90 8.13
N MET A 135 -25.43 -10.87 8.89
CA MET A 135 -26.23 -11.76 9.74
C MET A 135 -26.91 -11.05 10.93
N ARG A 136 -26.65 -9.77 11.18
CA ARG A 136 -27.34 -9.00 12.22
C ARG A 136 -27.56 -7.56 11.77
N PRO A 137 -28.82 -7.07 11.78
CA PRO A 137 -29.07 -5.64 11.65
C PRO A 137 -28.37 -4.90 12.80
N TRP A 138 -27.88 -3.71 12.52
CA TRP A 138 -27.19 -2.78 13.43
C TRP A 138 -28.14 -2.26 14.54
N ARG A 139 -28.79 -3.17 15.27
CA ARG A 139 -29.71 -2.82 16.37
C ARG A 139 -28.97 -2.96 17.71
N PRO A 140 -29.24 -2.07 18.67
CA PRO A 140 -28.78 -2.26 20.04
C PRO A 140 -29.28 -3.62 20.54
N ASP A 141 -28.45 -4.29 21.34
CA ASP A 141 -28.78 -5.58 21.96
C ASP A 141 -29.85 -5.33 23.05
N ARG A 142 -31.13 -5.30 22.63
CA ARG A 142 -32.28 -5.17 23.54
C ARG A 142 -32.60 -6.46 24.26
N SER A 143 -31.68 -7.43 24.32
CA SER A 143 -31.88 -8.66 25.08
C SER A 143 -31.99 -8.41 26.60
N ALA A 144 -31.62 -7.22 27.08
CA ALA A 144 -31.80 -6.79 28.45
C ALA A 144 -33.24 -6.25 28.75
N GLU A 145 -34.02 -5.88 27.72
CA GLU A 145 -35.41 -5.36 27.90
C GLU A 145 -36.50 -6.35 27.48
N ALA A 146 -36.19 -7.56 27.06
CA ALA A 146 -37.14 -8.53 26.56
C ALA A 146 -37.87 -9.27 27.70
N GLY A 147 -38.44 -8.49 28.63
CA GLY A 147 -39.39 -8.98 29.66
C GLY A 147 -40.84 -8.64 29.36
N LYS A 148 -41.18 -7.98 28.25
CA LYS A 148 -42.56 -7.57 27.95
C LYS A 148 -42.90 -7.76 26.47
N GLY A 149 -43.70 -8.79 26.19
CA GLY A 149 -44.63 -8.84 25.08
C GLY A 149 -44.16 -9.54 23.80
N GLU A 150 -44.85 -10.61 23.44
CA GLU A 150 -44.78 -11.40 22.19
C GLU A 150 -44.99 -10.61 20.88
N THR A 151 -45.32 -9.34 20.93
CA THR A 151 -45.51 -8.47 19.75
C THR A 151 -44.23 -7.95 19.13
N ALA A 152 -43.07 -8.07 19.79
CA ALA A 152 -41.79 -7.62 19.29
C ALA A 152 -41.18 -8.53 18.20
N SER A 153 -41.62 -9.80 18.10
CA SER A 153 -41.08 -10.77 17.13
C SER A 153 -41.51 -10.51 15.68
N ARG A 154 -42.68 -9.87 15.49
CA ARG A 154 -43.23 -9.62 14.14
C ARG A 154 -42.66 -8.38 13.42
N LEU A 155 -41.94 -7.49 14.13
CA LEU A 155 -41.28 -6.31 13.53
C LEU A 155 -39.81 -6.54 13.17
N SER A 156 -39.24 -7.71 13.42
CA SER A 156 -37.84 -8.05 13.14
C SER A 156 -37.59 -8.67 11.75
N GLY A 157 -38.57 -8.67 10.87
CA GLY A 157 -38.58 -9.36 9.57
C GLY A 157 -37.76 -8.70 8.44
N ALA A 158 -36.62 -8.08 8.75
CA ALA A 158 -35.68 -7.76 7.69
C ALA A 158 -34.78 -8.98 7.45
N GLU A 159 -35.13 -9.77 6.45
CA GLU A 159 -34.26 -10.85 5.98
C GLU A 159 -32.88 -10.30 5.60
N PRO A 160 -31.79 -11.01 5.92
CA PRO A 160 -30.47 -10.65 5.44
C PRO A 160 -30.48 -10.61 3.91
N VAL A 161 -29.97 -9.52 3.33
CA VAL A 161 -29.89 -9.37 1.86
C VAL A 161 -28.69 -10.18 1.38
N PRO A 162 -28.89 -11.41 0.86
CA PRO A 162 -27.82 -12.40 0.70
C PRO A 162 -26.80 -12.04 -0.39
N TRP A 163 -27.13 -11.11 -1.30
CA TRP A 163 -26.26 -10.71 -2.40
C TRP A 163 -25.26 -9.58 -2.04
N ILE A 164 -25.44 -8.86 -0.90
CA ILE A 164 -24.53 -7.76 -0.52
C ILE A 164 -23.10 -8.23 -0.26
N PRO A 165 -22.86 -9.34 0.47
CA PRO A 165 -21.49 -9.85 0.60
C PRO A 165 -20.82 -10.14 -0.75
N LEU A 166 -21.56 -10.64 -1.74
CA LEU A 166 -21.04 -10.89 -3.09
C LEU A 166 -20.72 -9.58 -3.82
N LEU A 167 -21.59 -8.57 -3.71
CA LEU A 167 -21.32 -7.23 -4.24
C LEU A 167 -20.06 -6.62 -3.63
N VAL A 168 -19.94 -6.66 -2.30
CA VAL A 168 -18.75 -6.18 -1.57
C VAL A 168 -17.50 -6.89 -2.07
N THR A 169 -17.60 -8.21 -2.29
CA THR A 169 -16.49 -9.01 -2.83
C THR A 169 -16.12 -8.58 -4.25
N ALA A 170 -17.10 -8.30 -5.10
CA ALA A 170 -16.86 -7.78 -6.44
C ALA A 170 -16.16 -6.41 -6.39
N LEU A 171 -16.62 -5.49 -5.55
CA LEU A 171 -15.98 -4.18 -5.37
C LEU A 171 -14.53 -4.32 -4.81
N ALA A 172 -14.30 -5.24 -3.86
CA ALA A 172 -12.96 -5.51 -3.34
C ALA A 172 -12.03 -6.12 -4.41
N SER A 173 -12.58 -7.02 -5.23
CA SER A 173 -11.86 -7.64 -6.35
C SER A 173 -11.43 -6.63 -7.41
N LEU A 174 -12.23 -5.56 -7.61
CA LEU A 174 -12.02 -4.48 -8.58
C LEU A 174 -11.29 -3.26 -8.00
N ALA A 175 -10.91 -3.26 -6.72
CA ALA A 175 -10.21 -2.16 -6.11
C ALA A 175 -8.80 -2.01 -6.70
N VAL A 176 -8.53 -0.88 -7.37
CA VAL A 176 -7.29 -0.67 -8.15
C VAL A 176 -6.05 -0.72 -7.27
N LEU A 177 -6.08 -0.16 -6.06
CA LEU A 177 -4.93 -0.22 -5.15
C LEU A 177 -4.56 -1.67 -4.76
N HIS A 178 -5.55 -2.55 -4.62
CA HIS A 178 -5.33 -3.99 -4.40
C HIS A 178 -4.74 -4.66 -5.64
N ILE A 179 -5.26 -4.34 -6.83
CA ILE A 179 -4.74 -4.86 -8.10
C ILE A 179 -3.28 -4.43 -8.28
N GLN A 180 -2.96 -3.15 -8.09
CA GLN A 180 -1.61 -2.63 -8.20
C GLN A 180 -0.64 -3.34 -7.26
N LEU A 181 -0.95 -3.35 -5.96
CA LEU A 181 -0.03 -3.90 -4.98
C LEU A 181 0.10 -5.42 -5.05
N ALA A 182 -0.85 -6.12 -5.66
CA ALA A 182 -0.72 -7.54 -5.98
C ALA A 182 0.31 -7.83 -7.10
N HIS A 183 0.66 -6.83 -7.93
CA HIS A 183 1.73 -6.96 -8.92
C HIS A 183 3.14 -6.78 -8.33
N PHE A 184 3.24 -6.42 -7.06
CA PHE A 184 4.51 -6.24 -6.35
C PHE A 184 4.61 -7.21 -5.19
N TYR A 185 5.76 -7.85 -5.02
CA TYR A 185 6.01 -8.62 -3.81
C TYR A 185 6.54 -7.71 -2.70
N THR A 186 5.65 -7.01 -2.05
CA THR A 186 5.94 -6.16 -0.89
C THR A 186 5.28 -6.70 0.37
N ALA A 187 5.56 -6.09 1.52
CA ALA A 187 4.91 -6.48 2.78
C ALA A 187 3.40 -6.17 2.80
N ASP A 188 2.91 -5.27 1.93
CA ASP A 188 1.55 -4.72 2.05
C ASP A 188 0.43 -5.74 1.75
N PRO A 189 0.45 -6.58 0.68
CA PRO A 189 -0.58 -7.60 0.45
C PRO A 189 -0.66 -8.63 1.57
N LEU A 190 0.50 -9.05 2.11
CA LEU A 190 0.58 -10.00 3.21
C LEU A 190 0.00 -9.39 4.50
N LEU A 191 0.35 -8.15 4.79
CA LEU A 191 -0.15 -7.40 5.94
C LEU A 191 -1.68 -7.36 5.94
N VAL A 192 -2.29 -6.97 4.81
CA VAL A 192 -3.74 -6.81 4.73
C VAL A 192 -4.46 -8.14 4.87
N PHE A 193 -3.91 -9.21 4.33
CA PHE A 193 -4.44 -10.56 4.55
C PHE A 193 -4.49 -10.91 6.03
N PHE A 194 -3.40 -10.73 6.78
CA PHE A 194 -3.37 -11.04 8.21
C PHE A 194 -4.23 -10.09 9.04
N VAL A 195 -4.36 -8.82 8.66
CA VAL A 195 -5.30 -7.87 9.26
C VAL A 195 -6.74 -8.36 9.09
N MET A 196 -7.14 -8.72 7.88
CA MET A 196 -8.50 -9.19 7.61
C MET A 196 -8.80 -10.55 8.26
N LEU A 197 -7.81 -11.44 8.34
CA LEU A 197 -7.91 -12.69 9.08
C LEU A 197 -8.15 -12.42 10.57
N THR A 198 -7.36 -11.53 11.17
CA THR A 198 -7.46 -11.12 12.57
C THR A 198 -8.84 -10.50 12.84
N LEU A 199 -9.30 -9.56 12.01
CA LEU A 199 -10.63 -8.96 12.14
C LEU A 199 -11.75 -10.00 12.07
N SER A 200 -11.70 -10.89 11.08
CA SER A 200 -12.72 -11.93 10.91
C SER A 200 -12.79 -12.89 12.10
N LEU A 201 -11.63 -13.30 12.64
CA LEU A 201 -11.54 -14.16 13.82
C LEU A 201 -11.92 -13.43 15.11
N ALA A 202 -11.62 -12.12 15.21
CA ALA A 202 -12.07 -11.29 16.33
C ALA A 202 -13.61 -11.21 16.41
N PHE A 203 -14.30 -11.11 15.26
CA PHE A 203 -15.76 -11.21 15.21
C PHE A 203 -16.27 -12.54 15.75
N ASP A 204 -15.63 -13.64 15.42
CA ASP A 204 -16.01 -14.96 15.94
C ASP A 204 -15.77 -15.06 17.45
N VAL A 205 -14.61 -14.58 17.94
CA VAL A 205 -14.28 -14.58 19.37
C VAL A 205 -15.23 -13.69 20.16
N ALA A 206 -15.58 -12.51 19.67
CA ALA A 206 -16.55 -11.61 20.28
C ALA A 206 -17.95 -12.27 20.41
N ARG A 207 -18.27 -13.22 19.53
CA ARG A 207 -19.49 -14.03 19.58
C ARG A 207 -19.40 -15.26 20.50
N GLY A 208 -18.24 -15.50 21.11
CA GLY A 208 -18.01 -16.63 22.03
C GLY A 208 -17.50 -17.89 21.34
N ALA A 209 -16.82 -17.76 20.20
CA ALA A 209 -16.24 -18.90 19.48
C ALA A 209 -15.20 -19.68 20.30
N GLY A 210 -14.90 -20.90 19.85
CA GLY A 210 -14.08 -21.89 20.53
C GLY A 210 -12.57 -21.55 20.59
N ARG A 211 -11.79 -22.55 21.05
CA ARG A 211 -10.33 -22.38 21.24
C ARG A 211 -9.58 -22.11 19.95
N TRP A 212 -9.95 -22.75 18.85
CA TRP A 212 -9.22 -22.65 17.59
C TRP A 212 -9.32 -21.25 16.96
N GLN A 213 -10.47 -20.57 17.11
CA GLN A 213 -10.61 -19.18 16.66
C GLN A 213 -9.75 -18.23 17.49
N ARG A 214 -9.56 -18.48 18.79
CA ARG A 214 -8.65 -17.70 19.64
C ARG A 214 -7.19 -17.94 19.29
N VAL A 215 -6.81 -19.20 19.02
CA VAL A 215 -5.46 -19.53 18.52
C VAL A 215 -5.21 -18.82 17.18
N GLY A 216 -6.13 -18.97 16.23
CA GLY A 216 -6.04 -18.28 14.93
C GLY A 216 -5.99 -16.76 15.06
N LEU A 217 -6.73 -16.17 16.02
CA LEU A 217 -6.70 -14.73 16.31
C LEU A 217 -5.31 -14.28 16.78
N GLY A 218 -4.68 -15.05 17.66
CA GLY A 218 -3.31 -14.79 18.11
C GLY A 218 -2.30 -14.93 16.97
N LEU A 219 -2.40 -16.02 16.20
CA LEU A 219 -1.53 -16.24 15.02
C LEU A 219 -1.68 -15.11 14.00
N GLY A 220 -2.91 -14.72 13.65
CA GLY A 220 -3.17 -13.64 12.69
C GLY A 220 -2.56 -12.31 13.12
N LEU A 221 -2.71 -11.95 14.41
CA LEU A 221 -2.09 -10.76 14.99
C LEU A 221 -0.55 -10.83 14.94
N GLY A 222 0.03 -11.95 15.40
CA GLY A 222 1.49 -12.12 15.42
C GLY A 222 2.11 -12.06 14.02
N LEU A 223 1.48 -12.71 13.04
CA LEU A 223 1.93 -12.70 11.64
C LEU A 223 1.74 -11.32 10.98
N ALA A 224 0.68 -10.56 11.33
CA ALA A 224 0.53 -9.18 10.87
C ALA A 224 1.67 -8.29 11.36
N LEU A 225 2.01 -8.39 12.65
CA LEU A 225 3.14 -7.66 13.25
C LEU A 225 4.49 -8.11 12.67
N ALA A 226 4.64 -9.41 12.38
CA ALA A 226 5.81 -9.98 11.75
C ALA A 226 5.98 -9.59 10.28
N THR A 227 4.89 -9.14 9.64
CA THR A 227 4.93 -8.59 8.29
C THR A 227 5.31 -7.11 8.32
N LYS A 228 4.73 -6.33 9.25
CA LYS A 228 5.01 -4.88 9.36
C LYS A 228 4.61 -4.37 10.75
N VAL A 229 5.55 -3.76 11.46
CA VAL A 229 5.32 -3.25 12.83
C VAL A 229 4.23 -2.16 12.87
N SER A 230 3.99 -1.46 11.75
CA SER A 230 2.89 -0.49 11.63
C SER A 230 1.48 -1.10 11.83
N ALA A 231 1.36 -2.43 11.88
CA ALA A 231 0.15 -3.12 12.31
C ALA A 231 -0.14 -3.01 13.83
N ALA A 232 0.72 -2.37 14.62
CA ALA A 232 0.57 -2.27 16.08
C ALA A 232 -0.84 -1.87 16.57
N PRO A 233 -1.57 -0.93 15.93
CA PRO A 233 -2.96 -0.63 16.33
C PRO A 233 -3.91 -1.84 16.28
N LEU A 234 -3.58 -2.90 15.51
CA LEU A 234 -4.38 -4.13 15.42
C LEU A 234 -4.48 -4.87 16.76
N VAL A 235 -3.54 -4.66 17.69
CA VAL A 235 -3.57 -5.23 19.04
C VAL A 235 -4.86 -4.88 19.78
N LEU A 236 -5.44 -3.72 19.52
CA LEU A 236 -6.70 -3.28 20.14
C LEU A 236 -7.90 -4.15 19.75
N VAL A 237 -7.84 -4.80 18.60
CA VAL A 237 -8.93 -5.62 18.06
C VAL A 237 -9.17 -6.89 18.90
N PRO A 238 -8.19 -7.77 19.16
CA PRO A 238 -8.39 -8.92 20.05
C PRO A 238 -8.70 -8.50 21.49
N LEU A 239 -8.13 -7.40 22.00
CA LEU A 239 -8.47 -6.90 23.33
C LEU A 239 -9.96 -6.56 23.42
N PHE A 240 -10.48 -5.80 22.45
CA PHE A 240 -11.90 -5.47 22.36
C PHE A 240 -12.78 -6.73 22.20
N ALA A 241 -12.38 -7.68 21.35
CA ALA A 241 -13.15 -8.90 21.11
C ALA A 241 -13.30 -9.74 22.40
N HIS A 242 -12.21 -9.90 23.16
CA HIS A 242 -12.26 -10.60 24.46
C HIS A 242 -13.05 -9.83 25.50
N TYR A 243 -12.89 -8.50 25.59
CA TYR A 243 -13.70 -7.65 26.46
C TYR A 243 -15.20 -7.82 26.18
N HIS A 244 -15.61 -7.71 24.91
CA HIS A 244 -17.01 -7.88 24.53
C HIS A 244 -17.53 -9.29 24.85
N ALA A 245 -16.76 -10.34 24.57
CA ALA A 245 -17.11 -11.70 24.94
C ALA A 245 -17.32 -11.86 26.46
N ALA A 246 -16.53 -11.13 27.26
CA ALA A 246 -16.65 -11.05 28.71
C ALA A 246 -17.97 -10.43 29.17
N VAL A 247 -18.23 -9.21 28.69
CA VAL A 247 -19.45 -8.47 29.03
C VAL A 247 -20.70 -9.30 28.68
N ARG A 248 -20.69 -9.91 27.49
CA ARG A 248 -21.77 -10.80 27.08
C ARG A 248 -21.94 -12.03 27.99
N ALA A 249 -20.83 -12.66 28.40
CA ALA A 249 -20.88 -13.82 29.30
C ALA A 249 -21.37 -13.41 30.68
N GLN A 250 -21.07 -12.20 31.16
CA GLN A 250 -21.60 -11.65 32.41
C GLN A 250 -23.13 -11.43 32.34
N ALA A 251 -23.59 -10.74 31.29
CA ALA A 251 -25.02 -10.46 31.09
C ALA A 251 -25.89 -11.72 31.01
N LEU A 252 -25.33 -12.83 30.51
CA LEU A 252 -26.01 -14.15 30.50
C LEU A 252 -25.96 -14.86 31.86
N ALA A 253 -25.14 -14.37 32.80
CA ALA A 253 -24.81 -15.05 34.05
C ALA A 253 -25.30 -14.33 35.31
N GLU A 254 -26.04 -13.22 35.19
CA GLU A 254 -26.52 -12.41 36.33
C GLU A 254 -27.29 -13.15 37.42
N ARG A 255 -27.43 -14.49 37.31
CA ARG A 255 -28.09 -15.36 38.25
C ARG A 255 -27.17 -16.30 39.05
N SER A 256 -25.82 -16.11 39.02
CA SER A 256 -24.89 -17.08 39.65
C SER A 256 -23.72 -16.42 40.41
N PRO A 257 -23.34 -16.87 41.62
CA PRO A 257 -22.27 -16.30 42.47
C PRO A 257 -20.84 -16.54 41.99
N ARG A 258 -20.60 -17.05 40.76
CA ARG A 258 -19.26 -17.39 40.22
C ARG A 258 -18.62 -16.29 39.38
N GLN A 259 -18.91 -15.04 39.65
CA GLN A 259 -18.50 -13.88 38.82
C GLN A 259 -16.96 -13.68 38.74
N ARG A 260 -16.24 -13.85 39.86
CA ARG A 260 -14.76 -13.65 39.90
C ARG A 260 -14.00 -14.69 39.06
N LEU A 261 -14.45 -15.95 39.09
CA LEU A 261 -13.83 -17.05 38.33
C LEU A 261 -13.95 -16.82 36.81
N ARG A 262 -15.04 -16.20 36.36
CA ARG A 262 -15.28 -15.91 34.95
C ARG A 262 -14.40 -14.78 34.40
N LEU A 263 -14.20 -13.69 35.15
CA LEU A 263 -13.30 -12.60 34.76
C LEU A 263 -11.89 -13.12 34.61
N TRP A 264 -11.41 -13.93 35.54
CA TRP A 264 -10.09 -14.54 35.47
C TRP A 264 -9.92 -15.44 34.23
N LEU A 265 -10.90 -16.26 33.88
CA LEU A 265 -10.88 -17.08 32.66
C LEU A 265 -10.82 -16.26 31.37
N ILE A 266 -11.41 -15.08 31.36
CA ILE A 266 -11.36 -14.17 30.20
C ILE A 266 -9.99 -13.51 30.10
N LEU A 267 -9.44 -13.03 31.20
CA LEU A 267 -8.08 -12.50 31.24
C LEU A 267 -7.06 -13.57 30.81
N GLN A 268 -7.22 -14.82 31.26
CA GLN A 268 -6.38 -15.93 30.79
C GLN A 268 -6.50 -16.16 29.27
N ARG A 269 -7.72 -16.14 28.73
CA ARG A 269 -7.95 -16.33 27.28
C ARG A 269 -7.34 -15.19 26.48
N MET A 270 -7.45 -13.97 26.96
CA MET A 270 -6.82 -12.80 26.36
C MET A 270 -5.29 -12.91 26.42
N ALA A 271 -4.74 -13.20 27.60
CA ALA A 271 -3.31 -13.41 27.79
C ALA A 271 -2.77 -14.53 26.87
N MET A 272 -3.49 -15.66 26.79
CA MET A 272 -3.14 -16.75 25.88
C MET A 272 -3.13 -16.31 24.40
N THR A 273 -4.10 -15.51 23.96
CA THR A 273 -4.11 -14.97 22.59
C THR A 273 -2.89 -14.07 22.33
N LEU A 274 -2.52 -13.22 23.29
CA LEU A 274 -1.33 -12.35 23.19
C LEU A 274 -0.02 -13.15 23.24
N VAL A 275 0.06 -14.21 24.07
CA VAL A 275 1.21 -15.12 24.10
C VAL A 275 1.38 -15.84 22.76
N ILE A 276 0.29 -16.31 22.16
CA ILE A 276 0.33 -16.93 20.83
C ILE A 276 0.77 -15.92 19.77
N ALA A 277 0.31 -14.66 19.86
CA ALA A 277 0.73 -13.61 18.95
C ALA A 277 2.23 -13.30 19.10
N ALA A 278 2.73 -13.19 20.33
CA ALA A 278 4.14 -13.01 20.60
C ALA A 278 4.97 -14.21 20.11
N ALA A 279 4.51 -15.43 20.36
CA ALA A 279 5.18 -16.62 19.87
C ALA A 279 5.24 -16.65 18.34
N ALA A 280 4.13 -16.36 17.65
CA ALA A 280 4.12 -16.28 16.18
C ALA A 280 5.06 -15.19 15.65
N PHE A 281 5.08 -14.02 16.30
CA PHE A 281 5.98 -12.93 15.95
C PHE A 281 7.45 -13.35 16.09
N PHE A 282 7.87 -13.85 17.24
CA PHE A 282 9.28 -14.18 17.48
C PHE A 282 9.75 -15.45 16.72
N VAL A 283 8.88 -16.43 16.50
CA VAL A 283 9.21 -17.62 15.70
C VAL A 283 9.45 -17.24 14.24
N THR A 284 8.70 -16.30 13.71
CA THR A 284 8.85 -15.83 12.32
C THR A 284 9.85 -14.70 12.16
N GLN A 285 10.37 -14.14 13.27
CA GLN A 285 11.38 -13.10 13.30
C GLN A 285 12.36 -13.30 14.47
N PRO A 286 13.12 -14.42 14.53
CA PRO A 286 13.97 -14.72 15.67
C PRO A 286 15.06 -13.66 15.87
N TYR A 287 15.55 -13.06 14.80
CA TYR A 287 16.62 -12.05 14.85
C TYR A 287 16.19 -10.69 15.41
N VAL A 288 14.90 -10.46 15.62
CA VAL A 288 14.44 -9.33 16.43
C VAL A 288 14.96 -9.39 17.87
N LEU A 289 15.15 -10.61 18.42
CA LEU A 289 15.73 -10.82 19.74
C LEU A 289 17.26 -10.96 19.68
N ILE A 290 17.76 -11.67 18.68
CA ILE A 290 19.18 -12.01 18.56
C ILE A 290 20.00 -10.79 18.13
N ASP A 291 19.47 -10.00 17.19
CA ASP A 291 20.07 -8.77 16.66
C ASP A 291 19.21 -7.54 17.02
N TRP A 292 18.87 -7.46 18.32
CA TRP A 292 18.03 -6.39 18.86
C TRP A 292 18.51 -4.96 18.53
N PRO A 293 19.82 -4.64 18.57
CA PRO A 293 20.28 -3.29 18.27
C PRO A 293 19.94 -2.85 16.83
N THR A 294 20.17 -3.73 15.84
CA THR A 294 19.84 -3.46 14.43
C THR A 294 18.33 -3.31 14.23
N PHE A 295 17.53 -4.18 14.86
CA PHE A 295 16.06 -4.08 14.80
C PHE A 295 15.55 -2.74 15.34
N VAL A 296 16.04 -2.33 16.52
CA VAL A 296 15.62 -1.04 17.10
C VAL A 296 16.09 0.13 16.25
N GLY A 297 17.33 0.10 15.77
CA GLY A 297 17.88 1.14 14.90
C GLY A 297 17.03 1.36 13.64
N HIS A 298 16.72 0.29 12.91
CA HIS A 298 15.89 0.35 11.72
C HIS A 298 14.46 0.81 12.02
N THR A 299 13.84 0.28 13.08
CA THR A 299 12.47 0.66 13.48
C THR A 299 12.38 2.13 13.88
N LEU A 300 13.37 2.65 14.61
CA LEU A 300 13.43 4.06 14.97
C LEU A 300 13.65 4.95 13.75
N ARG A 301 14.53 4.57 12.83
CA ARG A 301 14.79 5.29 11.58
C ARG A 301 13.51 5.39 10.74
N GLU A 302 12.82 4.27 10.50
CA GLU A 302 11.54 4.25 9.77
C GLU A 302 10.48 5.12 10.47
N SER A 303 10.44 5.08 11.81
CA SER A 303 9.56 5.96 12.57
C SER A 303 9.91 7.44 12.37
N GLN A 304 11.20 7.80 12.40
CA GLN A 304 11.65 9.18 12.18
C GLN A 304 11.27 9.68 10.78
N ILE A 305 11.44 8.86 9.74
CA ILE A 305 11.02 9.14 8.37
C ILE A 305 9.49 9.33 8.30
N ALA A 306 8.75 8.39 8.88
CA ALA A 306 7.29 8.43 8.84
C ALA A 306 6.70 9.68 9.51
N TRP A 307 7.34 10.16 10.60
CA TRP A 307 6.94 11.37 11.34
C TRP A 307 7.57 12.67 10.79
N GLY A 308 8.40 12.61 9.74
CA GLY A 308 9.08 13.77 9.16
C GLY A 308 10.16 14.37 10.06
N ARG A 309 10.77 13.55 10.92
CA ARG A 309 11.94 13.94 11.75
C ARG A 309 13.25 13.69 11.02
N LEU A 310 13.24 12.80 10.05
CA LEU A 310 14.32 12.52 9.13
C LEU A 310 13.76 12.68 7.71
N ASP A 311 14.23 13.69 7.01
CA ASP A 311 13.86 13.94 5.63
C ASP A 311 14.54 12.95 4.69
N VAL A 312 13.75 12.41 3.79
CA VAL A 312 14.21 11.63 2.65
C VAL A 312 13.47 12.10 1.40
N PRO A 313 14.08 12.09 0.22
CA PRO A 313 13.51 12.70 -0.97
C PRO A 313 12.06 12.32 -1.28
N TYR A 314 11.72 11.04 -1.20
CA TYR A 314 10.36 10.58 -1.49
C TYR A 314 9.29 11.05 -0.47
N THR A 315 9.68 11.62 0.69
CA THR A 315 8.74 12.19 1.65
C THR A 315 8.48 13.67 1.45
N LEU A 316 9.33 14.36 0.68
CA LEU A 316 9.20 15.80 0.44
C LEU A 316 7.91 16.16 -0.30
N GLN A 317 7.35 15.26 -1.10
CA GLN A 317 6.06 15.46 -1.76
C GLN A 317 4.89 15.67 -0.76
N TYR A 318 5.04 15.29 0.51
CA TYR A 318 3.99 15.42 1.52
C TYR A 318 4.05 16.72 2.31
N VAL A 319 5.08 17.54 2.12
CA VAL A 319 5.17 18.87 2.74
C VAL A 319 3.96 19.70 2.34
N GLY A 320 3.28 20.31 3.31
CA GLY A 320 2.06 21.07 3.08
C GLY A 320 0.80 20.24 2.79
N SER A 321 0.89 18.89 2.75
CA SER A 321 -0.30 18.04 2.57
C SER A 321 -1.15 17.98 3.85
N TRP A 322 -2.47 18.10 3.71
CA TRP A 322 -3.39 18.12 4.84
C TRP A 322 -3.50 16.74 5.51
N PRO A 323 -3.24 16.64 6.82
CA PRO A 323 -3.48 15.42 7.58
C PRO A 323 -4.90 14.90 7.35
N TYR A 324 -5.07 13.60 7.37
CA TYR A 324 -6.33 12.89 7.16
C TYR A 324 -7.00 13.12 5.81
N LEU A 325 -7.12 14.37 5.35
CA LEU A 325 -7.81 14.69 4.10
C LEU A 325 -7.05 14.17 2.90
N TYR A 326 -5.73 14.41 2.85
CA TYR A 326 -4.89 13.94 1.73
C TYR A 326 -4.97 12.43 1.53
N PRO A 327 -4.63 11.56 2.52
CA PRO A 327 -4.68 10.12 2.32
C PRO A 327 -6.11 9.61 2.10
N ALA A 328 -7.13 10.21 2.74
CA ALA A 328 -8.51 9.82 2.50
C ALA A 328 -8.96 10.11 1.06
N TRP A 329 -8.56 11.26 0.53
CA TRP A 329 -8.87 11.67 -0.85
C TRP A 329 -8.12 10.82 -1.87
N GLN A 330 -6.82 10.57 -1.64
CA GLN A 330 -6.01 9.72 -2.51
C GLN A 330 -6.58 8.30 -2.63
N VAL A 331 -7.02 7.71 -1.50
CA VAL A 331 -7.72 6.41 -1.54
C VAL A 331 -9.03 6.50 -2.32
N ALA A 332 -9.81 7.56 -2.11
CA ALA A 332 -11.11 7.69 -2.77
C ALA A 332 -10.99 7.84 -4.29
N LEU A 333 -10.01 8.64 -4.74
CA LEU A 333 -9.85 8.98 -6.15
C LEU A 333 -9.01 7.92 -6.90
N TRP A 334 -7.86 7.53 -6.34
CA TRP A 334 -6.88 6.69 -7.02
C TRP A 334 -6.86 5.24 -6.53
N GLY A 335 -7.08 5.00 -5.24
CA GLY A 335 -7.11 3.63 -4.71
C GLY A 335 -8.39 2.87 -5.03
N LEU A 336 -9.51 3.59 -5.12
CA LEU A 336 -10.85 3.09 -5.46
C LEU A 336 -11.39 3.89 -6.64
N ALA A 337 -12.47 3.46 -7.27
CA ALA A 337 -13.20 4.38 -8.15
C ALA A 337 -13.85 5.47 -7.30
N LEU A 338 -13.80 6.74 -7.71
CA LEU A 338 -14.29 7.88 -6.94
C LEU A 338 -15.69 7.68 -6.32
N PRO A 339 -16.72 7.14 -7.04
CA PRO A 339 -18.02 6.87 -6.44
C PRO A 339 -17.96 5.88 -5.28
N VAL A 340 -17.10 4.85 -5.38
CA VAL A 340 -16.89 3.86 -4.31
C VAL A 340 -16.17 4.49 -3.13
N GLY A 341 -15.12 5.28 -3.38
CA GLY A 341 -14.38 6.00 -2.36
C GLY A 341 -15.26 6.96 -1.55
N LEU A 342 -16.08 7.77 -2.23
CA LEU A 342 -17.03 8.67 -1.58
C LEU A 342 -18.09 7.88 -0.77
N ALA A 343 -18.61 6.78 -1.33
CA ALA A 343 -19.55 5.91 -0.62
C ALA A 343 -18.89 5.27 0.61
N ALA A 344 -17.64 4.87 0.53
CA ALA A 344 -16.87 4.25 1.60
C ALA A 344 -16.68 5.20 2.80
N TRP A 345 -16.18 6.40 2.55
CA TRP A 345 -15.97 7.41 3.60
C TRP A 345 -17.29 7.91 4.18
N THR A 346 -18.33 8.12 3.35
CA THR A 346 -19.68 8.42 3.82
C THR A 346 -20.21 7.29 4.72
N GLY A 347 -20.02 6.03 4.31
CA GLY A 347 -20.37 4.86 5.10
C GLY A 347 -19.65 4.82 6.44
N TRP A 348 -18.36 5.20 6.48
CA TRP A 348 -17.55 5.26 7.69
C TRP A 348 -18.06 6.35 8.67
N VAL A 349 -18.32 7.56 8.17
CA VAL A 349 -18.92 8.65 8.98
C VAL A 349 -20.28 8.23 9.54
N LEU A 350 -21.14 7.63 8.71
CA LEU A 350 -22.44 7.13 9.16
C LEU A 350 -22.32 5.97 10.15
N LEU A 351 -21.24 5.19 10.09
CA LEU A 351 -20.93 4.16 11.08
C LEU A 351 -20.63 4.82 12.44
N ILE A 352 -19.76 5.82 12.48
CA ILE A 352 -19.43 6.59 13.69
C ILE A 352 -20.71 7.19 14.30
N VAL A 353 -21.46 7.98 13.52
CA VAL A 353 -22.69 8.63 13.98
C VAL A 353 -23.72 7.60 14.46
N GLY A 354 -23.83 6.46 13.77
CA GLY A 354 -24.72 5.38 14.16
C GLY A 354 -24.31 4.74 15.47
N TRP A 355 -23.02 4.52 15.67
CA TRP A 355 -22.45 3.97 16.90
C TRP A 355 -22.62 4.92 18.09
N LEU A 356 -22.30 6.19 17.94
CA LEU A 356 -22.48 7.21 18.98
C LEU A 356 -23.93 7.31 19.44
N ARG A 357 -24.91 7.14 18.54
CA ARG A 357 -26.34 7.25 18.87
C ARG A 357 -26.97 5.98 19.43
N ARG A 358 -26.47 4.81 19.06
CA ARG A 358 -27.15 3.53 19.31
C ARG A 358 -26.27 2.46 19.95
N GLY A 359 -24.95 2.71 20.03
CA GLY A 359 -23.98 1.70 20.40
C GLY A 359 -23.89 0.57 19.37
N GLY A 360 -23.45 -0.57 19.84
CA GLY A 360 -23.35 -1.80 19.06
C GLY A 360 -21.89 -2.25 18.92
N TRP A 361 -21.62 -3.44 19.42
CA TRP A 361 -20.26 -4.00 19.50
C TRP A 361 -19.62 -4.24 18.12
N ALA A 362 -20.42 -4.66 17.13
CA ALA A 362 -19.91 -4.92 15.79
C ALA A 362 -19.41 -3.64 15.10
N ALA A 363 -20.14 -2.51 15.31
CA ALA A 363 -19.70 -1.20 14.87
C ALA A 363 -18.45 -0.77 15.63
N ALA A 364 -18.44 -0.95 16.96
CA ALA A 364 -17.30 -0.61 17.79
C ALA A 364 -16.04 -1.38 17.36
N LEU A 365 -16.13 -2.69 17.08
CA LEU A 365 -14.97 -3.48 16.65
C LEU A 365 -14.40 -2.99 15.31
N ILE A 366 -15.26 -2.66 14.34
CA ILE A 366 -14.83 -2.04 13.07
C ILE A 366 -14.16 -0.68 13.32
N LEU A 367 -14.75 0.15 14.20
CA LEU A 367 -14.20 1.48 14.53
C LEU A 367 -12.90 1.39 15.35
N VAL A 368 -12.74 0.39 16.20
CA VAL A 368 -11.48 0.15 16.93
C VAL A 368 -10.36 -0.05 15.93
N TRP A 369 -10.54 -0.86 14.90
CA TRP A 369 -9.53 -1.03 13.85
C TRP A 369 -9.39 0.22 12.99
N THR A 370 -10.45 0.61 12.28
CA THR A 370 -10.36 1.68 11.29
C THR A 370 -10.04 3.03 11.91
N GLY A 371 -10.57 3.30 13.09
CA GLY A 371 -10.33 4.54 13.82
C GLY A 371 -8.90 4.63 14.35
N SER A 372 -8.39 3.59 15.03
CA SER A 372 -7.04 3.60 15.57
C SER A 372 -5.96 3.61 14.47
N TYR A 373 -6.15 2.82 13.40
CA TYR A 373 -5.21 2.79 12.30
C TYR A 373 -5.20 4.12 11.52
N PHE A 374 -6.38 4.66 11.18
CA PHE A 374 -6.48 5.94 10.47
C PHE A 374 -6.03 7.13 11.33
N ALA A 375 -6.26 7.08 12.66
CA ALA A 375 -5.77 8.12 13.56
C ALA A 375 -4.24 8.26 13.51
N VAL A 376 -3.52 7.14 13.41
CA VAL A 376 -2.06 7.15 13.28
C VAL A 376 -1.65 7.49 11.85
N THR A 377 -2.09 6.72 10.87
CA THR A 377 -1.61 6.83 9.48
C THR A 377 -2.01 8.14 8.81
N GLY A 378 -3.18 8.68 9.13
CA GLY A 378 -3.64 9.97 8.60
C GLY A 378 -2.87 11.18 9.13
N LEU A 379 -2.22 11.04 10.30
CA LEU A 379 -1.43 12.10 10.94
C LEU A 379 0.05 12.08 10.51
N LEU A 380 0.56 10.94 10.02
CA LEU A 380 1.96 10.82 9.61
C LEU A 380 2.34 11.90 8.59
N HIS A 381 3.62 12.30 8.60
CA HIS A 381 4.18 13.15 7.55
C HIS A 381 4.24 12.38 6.23
N ALA A 382 4.90 11.23 6.19
CA ALA A 382 4.91 10.36 5.03
C ALA A 382 3.55 9.64 4.88
N LYS A 383 2.86 9.88 3.78
CA LYS A 383 1.49 9.41 3.52
C LYS A 383 1.35 8.67 2.17
N PRO A 384 2.27 7.75 1.80
CA PRO A 384 2.13 7.03 0.54
C PRO A 384 0.79 6.30 0.50
N LEU A 385 0.15 6.29 -0.66
CA LEU A 385 -1.19 5.74 -0.84
C LEU A 385 -1.30 4.29 -0.34
N ARG A 386 -0.24 3.49 -0.50
CA ARG A 386 -0.16 2.10 -0.02
C ARG A 386 -0.36 1.96 1.51
N TYR A 387 -0.05 2.98 2.32
CA TYR A 387 -0.30 2.92 3.78
C TYR A 387 -1.78 2.85 4.12
N MET A 388 -2.66 3.22 3.20
CA MET A 388 -4.10 3.13 3.39
C MET A 388 -4.69 1.75 2.99
N LEU A 389 -3.90 0.88 2.35
CA LEU A 389 -4.38 -0.43 1.89
C LEU A 389 -5.05 -1.27 3.00
N PRO A 390 -4.55 -1.31 4.27
CA PRO A 390 -5.19 -2.07 5.34
C PRO A 390 -6.60 -1.61 5.73
N LEU A 391 -7.03 -0.42 5.32
CA LEU A 391 -8.39 0.08 5.52
C LEU A 391 -9.32 -0.24 4.36
N VAL A 392 -8.78 -0.41 3.14
CA VAL A 392 -9.57 -0.55 1.91
C VAL A 392 -10.62 -1.66 1.97
N PRO A 393 -10.34 -2.90 2.44
CA PRO A 393 -11.35 -3.95 2.50
C PRO A 393 -12.55 -3.57 3.37
N VAL A 394 -12.30 -2.91 4.51
CA VAL A 394 -13.38 -2.47 5.41
C VAL A 394 -14.14 -1.28 4.81
N LEU A 395 -13.45 -0.34 4.16
CA LEU A 395 -14.07 0.79 3.47
C LEU A 395 -15.00 0.31 2.34
N VAL A 396 -14.58 -0.69 1.56
CA VAL A 396 -15.41 -1.31 0.53
C VAL A 396 -16.65 -2.00 1.11
N ILE A 397 -16.52 -2.67 2.27
CA ILE A 397 -17.68 -3.21 3.00
C ILE A 397 -18.66 -2.07 3.33
N LEU A 398 -18.17 -0.95 3.83
CA LEU A 398 -19.02 0.19 4.21
C LEU A 398 -19.67 0.84 2.99
N ALA A 399 -18.98 0.95 1.85
CA ALA A 399 -19.55 1.39 0.59
C ALA A 399 -20.71 0.48 0.14
N GLY A 400 -20.53 -0.84 0.21
CA GLY A 400 -21.56 -1.81 -0.16
C GLY A 400 -22.80 -1.77 0.73
N TYR A 401 -22.69 -1.34 1.99
CA TYR A 401 -23.84 -1.21 2.89
C TYR A 401 -24.54 0.16 2.83
N LEU A 402 -23.90 1.18 2.24
CA LEU A 402 -24.42 2.56 2.23
C LEU A 402 -25.78 2.70 1.54
N PRO A 403 -26.02 2.19 0.32
CA PRO A 403 -27.30 2.37 -0.37
C PRO A 403 -28.48 1.78 0.40
N LEU A 404 -28.28 0.64 1.08
CA LEU A 404 -29.33 0.06 1.94
C LEU A 404 -29.69 0.98 3.10
N ARG A 405 -28.70 1.61 3.73
CA ARG A 405 -28.97 2.53 4.85
C ARG A 405 -29.73 3.76 4.42
N LEU A 406 -29.44 4.29 3.24
CA LEU A 406 -30.14 5.45 2.68
C LEU A 406 -31.59 5.11 2.26
N GLY A 407 -31.79 3.93 1.64
CA GLY A 407 -33.13 3.45 1.24
C GLY A 407 -34.02 3.09 2.44
N TRP A 408 -33.45 2.49 3.50
CA TRP A 408 -34.22 2.01 4.64
C TRP A 408 -34.71 3.13 5.58
N ARG A 409 -34.00 4.26 5.70
CA ARG A 409 -34.45 5.42 6.50
C ARG A 409 -35.77 6.02 6.02
N ARG A 410 -36.17 5.78 4.76
CA ARG A 410 -37.40 6.31 4.18
C ARG A 410 -38.64 5.43 4.42
N GLY A 411 -38.54 4.33 5.20
CA GLY A 411 -39.68 3.50 5.62
C GLY A 411 -40.40 2.73 4.50
N ARG A 412 -39.88 2.70 3.28
CA ARG A 412 -40.60 2.35 2.06
C ARG A 412 -40.21 1.06 1.36
N VAL A 413 -39.36 0.21 1.95
CA VAL A 413 -38.93 -1.03 1.25
C VAL A 413 -39.93 -2.17 1.39
N ARG A 414 -41.17 -1.92 1.84
CA ARG A 414 -42.19 -2.96 2.08
C ARG A 414 -43.08 -3.30 0.89
N ALA A 415 -43.06 -2.52 -0.19
CA ALA A 415 -43.95 -2.77 -1.34
C ALA A 415 -43.15 -3.13 -2.60
N ARG A 416 -43.60 -4.17 -3.29
CA ARG A 416 -43.03 -4.71 -4.54
C ARG A 416 -43.01 -3.74 -5.73
N GLN A 417 -43.50 -2.49 -5.58
CA GLN A 417 -43.79 -1.55 -6.68
C GLN A 417 -43.26 -0.12 -6.47
N GLU A 418 -42.24 0.12 -5.60
CA GLU A 418 -41.85 1.50 -5.31
C GLU A 418 -40.57 1.98 -6.04
N PRO A 419 -40.53 3.26 -6.49
CA PRO A 419 -39.39 3.86 -7.21
C PRO A 419 -38.07 3.86 -6.41
N GLY A 420 -38.11 3.79 -5.07
CA GLY A 420 -36.92 3.71 -4.21
C GLY A 420 -36.07 2.45 -4.40
N ARG A 421 -36.64 1.34 -4.86
CA ARG A 421 -35.91 0.10 -5.15
C ARG A 421 -34.99 0.25 -6.35
N TRP A 422 -35.45 0.90 -7.39
CA TRP A 422 -34.66 1.14 -8.59
C TRP A 422 -33.47 2.06 -8.33
N LEU A 423 -33.62 3.07 -7.47
CA LEU A 423 -32.51 3.94 -7.06
C LEU A 423 -31.42 3.17 -6.32
N VAL A 424 -31.80 2.23 -5.46
CA VAL A 424 -30.84 1.35 -4.76
C VAL A 424 -30.12 0.45 -5.77
N VAL A 425 -30.85 -0.20 -6.67
CA VAL A 425 -30.27 -1.07 -7.70
C VAL A 425 -29.35 -0.27 -8.64
N ALA A 426 -29.81 0.91 -9.09
CA ALA A 426 -29.01 1.80 -9.92
C ALA A 426 -27.73 2.27 -9.20
N GLY A 427 -27.83 2.61 -7.91
CA GLY A 427 -26.66 2.98 -7.10
C GLY A 427 -25.63 1.85 -7.02
N TYR A 428 -26.05 0.61 -6.81
CA TYR A 428 -25.14 -0.54 -6.82
C TYR A 428 -24.56 -0.81 -8.21
N GLY A 429 -25.41 -0.71 -9.25
CA GLY A 429 -24.95 -0.82 -10.63
C GLY A 429 -23.87 0.20 -10.96
N ALA A 430 -24.08 1.46 -10.56
CA ALA A 430 -23.10 2.53 -10.76
C ALA A 430 -21.77 2.26 -10.04
N LEU A 431 -21.80 1.76 -8.79
CA LEU A 431 -20.58 1.42 -8.05
C LEU A 431 -19.78 0.30 -8.73
N VAL A 432 -20.46 -0.77 -9.18
CA VAL A 432 -19.79 -1.90 -9.86
C VAL A 432 -19.26 -1.48 -11.22
N VAL A 433 -20.06 -0.78 -12.03
CA VAL A 433 -19.65 -0.33 -13.37
C VAL A 433 -18.45 0.64 -13.25
N ALA A 434 -18.51 1.62 -12.35
CA ALA A 434 -17.39 2.54 -12.14
C ALA A 434 -16.11 1.81 -11.72
N SER A 435 -16.22 0.84 -10.79
CA SER A 435 -15.06 0.03 -10.37
C SER A 435 -14.51 -0.82 -11.50
N LEU A 436 -15.40 -1.46 -12.30
CA LEU A 436 -14.99 -2.32 -13.41
C LEU A 436 -14.28 -1.51 -14.50
N VAL A 437 -14.88 -0.39 -14.91
CA VAL A 437 -14.29 0.50 -15.91
C VAL A 437 -12.93 1.01 -15.45
N TYR A 438 -12.84 1.47 -14.19
CA TYR A 438 -11.58 1.97 -13.64
C TYR A 438 -10.51 0.87 -13.54
N ALA A 439 -10.87 -0.33 -13.07
CA ALA A 439 -9.96 -1.45 -13.00
C ALA A 439 -9.45 -1.90 -14.38
N LEU A 440 -10.34 -1.96 -15.39
CA LEU A 440 -9.95 -2.32 -16.75
C LEU A 440 -9.05 -1.26 -17.39
N LEU A 441 -9.36 0.02 -17.20
CA LEU A 441 -8.50 1.12 -17.67
C LEU A 441 -7.13 1.12 -16.98
N TYR A 442 -7.09 0.77 -15.69
CA TYR A 442 -5.83 0.65 -14.96
C TYR A 442 -4.98 -0.53 -15.45
N VAL A 443 -5.58 -1.71 -15.56
CA VAL A 443 -4.84 -2.94 -15.95
C VAL A 443 -4.23 -2.85 -17.35
N GLN A 444 -4.73 -1.94 -18.21
CA GLN A 444 -4.12 -1.66 -19.52
C GLN A 444 -2.65 -1.24 -19.43
N ILE A 445 -2.20 -0.67 -18.29
CA ILE A 445 -0.78 -0.35 -18.12
C ILE A 445 0.09 -1.61 -18.26
N TYR A 446 -0.40 -2.77 -17.80
CA TYR A 446 0.34 -4.04 -17.86
C TYR A 446 0.30 -4.72 -19.23
N ALA A 447 -0.50 -4.21 -20.17
CA ALA A 447 -0.53 -4.66 -21.57
C ALA A 447 0.62 -4.10 -22.42
N GLN A 448 1.30 -3.05 -21.94
CA GLN A 448 2.34 -2.34 -22.67
C GLN A 448 3.69 -2.55 -21.96
N PRO A 449 4.81 -2.50 -22.68
CA PRO A 449 6.14 -2.48 -22.07
C PRO A 449 6.26 -1.31 -21.08
N HIS A 450 7.05 -1.46 -20.05
CA HIS A 450 7.31 -0.40 -19.08
C HIS A 450 7.91 0.84 -19.77
N SER A 451 7.53 2.06 -19.34
CA SER A 451 8.01 3.31 -19.96
C SER A 451 9.54 3.43 -19.91
N TRP A 452 10.20 2.94 -18.85
CA TRP A 452 11.66 2.91 -18.77
C TRP A 452 12.29 1.95 -19.78
N ILE A 453 11.67 0.80 -20.04
CA ILE A 453 12.13 -0.15 -21.07
C ILE A 453 12.00 0.48 -22.46
N THR A 454 10.85 1.12 -22.72
CA THR A 454 10.61 1.80 -24.01
C THR A 454 11.57 2.99 -24.22
N ALA A 455 11.78 3.79 -23.16
CA ALA A 455 12.72 4.91 -23.19
C ALA A 455 14.16 4.42 -23.40
N SER A 456 14.58 3.36 -22.71
CA SER A 456 15.93 2.76 -22.86
C SER A 456 16.15 2.21 -24.26
N THR A 457 15.14 1.52 -24.82
CA THR A 457 15.21 1.05 -26.22
C THR A 457 15.35 2.20 -27.19
N TRP A 458 14.63 3.31 -26.94
CA TRP A 458 14.75 4.52 -27.75
C TRP A 458 16.15 5.15 -27.64
N ILE A 459 16.71 5.25 -26.43
CA ILE A 459 18.06 5.77 -26.18
C ILE A 459 19.08 4.95 -27.00
N TYR A 460 19.06 3.63 -26.88
CA TYR A 460 20.02 2.77 -27.59
C TYR A 460 19.92 2.85 -29.11
N ARG A 461 18.77 3.23 -29.67
CA ARG A 461 18.58 3.35 -31.11
C ARG A 461 18.86 4.75 -31.66
N HIS A 462 18.73 5.81 -30.84
CA HIS A 462 18.77 7.20 -31.35
C HIS A 462 19.91 8.03 -30.75
N VAL A 463 20.45 7.60 -29.61
CA VAL A 463 21.56 8.32 -28.96
C VAL A 463 22.87 7.61 -29.30
N PRO A 464 23.85 8.30 -29.92
CA PRO A 464 25.15 7.71 -30.24
C PRO A 464 25.86 7.20 -28.98
N ALA A 465 26.53 6.03 -29.09
CA ALA A 465 27.40 5.55 -28.02
C ALA A 465 28.53 6.57 -27.76
N GLY A 466 28.91 6.72 -26.48
CA GLY A 466 29.86 7.72 -26.03
C GLY A 466 29.25 9.10 -25.78
N SER A 467 27.95 9.31 -26.04
CA SER A 467 27.27 10.55 -25.66
C SER A 467 27.25 10.72 -24.14
N THR A 468 27.21 11.97 -23.68
CA THR A 468 27.08 12.31 -22.26
C THR A 468 25.61 12.44 -21.88
N LEU A 469 25.16 11.66 -20.87
CA LEU A 469 23.78 11.63 -20.37
C LEU A 469 23.70 12.24 -18.97
N ALA A 470 22.95 13.33 -18.80
CA ALA A 470 22.56 13.81 -17.49
C ALA A 470 21.35 13.00 -16.99
N VAL A 471 21.44 12.42 -15.80
CA VAL A 471 20.36 11.67 -15.16
C VAL A 471 20.11 12.23 -13.77
N GLU A 472 18.86 12.24 -13.34
CA GLU A 472 18.51 12.71 -12.00
C GLU A 472 18.84 11.65 -10.94
N HIS A 473 19.37 12.07 -9.80
CA HIS A 473 19.58 11.16 -8.67
C HIS A 473 18.23 10.74 -8.03
N TRP A 474 18.25 9.72 -7.16
CA TRP A 474 17.05 9.18 -6.48
C TRP A 474 16.00 8.57 -7.41
N ASP A 475 16.27 8.49 -8.68
CA ASP A 475 15.46 7.76 -9.64
C ASP A 475 16.27 6.63 -10.28
N THR A 476 15.62 5.76 -11.03
CA THR A 476 16.35 4.70 -11.76
C THR A 476 17.13 5.34 -12.92
N PRO A 477 18.47 5.18 -12.96
CA PRO A 477 19.25 5.70 -14.07
C PRO A 477 18.90 4.95 -15.37
N LEU A 478 18.65 5.68 -16.43
CA LEU A 478 18.38 5.15 -17.76
C LEU A 478 19.55 5.44 -18.69
N PRO A 479 19.82 4.56 -19.68
CA PRO A 479 19.03 3.38 -20.08
C PRO A 479 19.26 2.15 -19.21
N LEU A 480 18.22 1.31 -19.08
CA LEU A 480 18.30 -0.01 -18.44
C LEU A 480 19.16 -0.96 -19.28
N PRO A 481 19.82 -1.97 -18.67
CA PRO A 481 20.47 -3.02 -19.44
C PRO A 481 19.41 -3.82 -20.21
N LEU A 482 19.53 -3.86 -21.54
CA LEU A 482 18.56 -4.51 -22.44
C LEU A 482 19.26 -5.22 -23.58
N GLU A 483 18.58 -6.21 -24.14
CA GLU A 483 18.91 -6.74 -25.45
C GLU A 483 18.15 -5.94 -26.52
N VAL A 484 18.89 -5.21 -27.36
CA VAL A 484 18.32 -4.38 -28.43
C VAL A 484 18.95 -4.80 -29.75
N ASP A 485 18.12 -5.16 -30.72
CA ASP A 485 18.52 -5.59 -32.06
C ASP A 485 19.59 -6.70 -32.04
N GLY A 486 19.47 -7.65 -31.08
CA GLY A 486 20.35 -8.81 -30.90
C GLY A 486 21.68 -8.48 -30.21
N GLN A 487 21.82 -7.30 -29.62
CA GLN A 487 23.01 -6.87 -28.87
C GLN A 487 22.64 -6.56 -27.42
N SER A 488 23.43 -7.04 -26.46
CA SER A 488 23.33 -6.67 -25.05
C SER A 488 23.88 -5.25 -24.89
N ARG A 489 23.00 -4.32 -24.54
CA ARG A 489 23.31 -2.89 -24.39
C ARG A 489 23.22 -2.48 -22.92
N ARG A 490 24.11 -1.61 -22.49
CA ARG A 490 24.21 -1.17 -21.09
C ARG A 490 24.52 0.32 -21.01
N ILE A 491 24.18 0.93 -19.84
CA ILE A 491 24.39 2.36 -19.57
C ILE A 491 25.86 2.76 -19.65
N GLU A 492 26.78 1.82 -19.39
CA GLU A 492 28.23 2.03 -19.47
C GLU A 492 28.74 2.37 -20.89
N GLU A 493 27.87 2.26 -21.91
CA GLU A 493 28.17 2.76 -23.27
C GLU A 493 28.13 4.29 -23.37
N TYR A 494 27.65 4.97 -22.32
CA TYR A 494 27.49 6.41 -22.22
C TYR A 494 28.29 6.98 -21.06
N ASP A 495 28.72 8.24 -21.17
CA ASP A 495 29.23 8.99 -20.02
C ASP A 495 28.05 9.54 -19.22
N THR A 496 27.92 9.15 -17.95
CA THR A 496 26.75 9.50 -17.15
C THR A 496 27.09 10.56 -16.11
N ARG A 497 26.35 11.69 -16.14
CA ARG A 497 26.40 12.76 -15.14
C ARG A 497 25.18 12.68 -14.25
N VAL A 498 25.36 12.54 -12.93
CA VAL A 498 24.26 12.45 -11.97
C VAL A 498 23.95 13.81 -11.38
N LEU A 499 22.77 14.33 -11.67
CA LEU A 499 22.31 15.63 -11.17
C LEU A 499 21.77 15.50 -9.75
N ALA A 500 22.51 15.95 -8.76
CA ALA A 500 22.17 15.88 -7.35
C ALA A 500 21.23 17.02 -6.90
N LEU A 501 20.04 17.08 -7.48
CA LEU A 501 19.08 18.18 -7.33
C LEU A 501 18.47 18.33 -5.94
N TYR A 502 18.45 17.24 -5.12
CA TYR A 502 18.01 17.31 -3.72
C TYR A 502 19.10 17.69 -2.73
N ASP A 503 20.37 17.79 -3.17
CA ASP A 503 21.45 18.18 -2.28
C ASP A 503 21.22 19.59 -1.73
N GLU A 504 21.54 19.78 -0.46
CA GLU A 504 21.42 21.04 0.26
C GLU A 504 22.79 21.51 0.73
N PRO A 505 22.99 22.81 0.81
CA PRO A 505 22.04 23.90 0.46
C PRO A 505 21.87 24.09 -1.05
N ASP A 506 20.68 24.57 -1.47
CA ASP A 506 20.40 24.91 -2.87
C ASP A 506 21.00 26.30 -3.20
N ASN A 507 22.30 26.35 -3.43
CA ASN A 507 23.12 27.56 -3.57
C ASN A 507 23.93 27.59 -4.84
N GLY A 508 24.68 28.69 -5.05
CA GLY A 508 25.53 28.89 -6.22
C GLY A 508 26.59 27.81 -6.43
N GLU A 509 27.25 27.34 -5.36
CA GLU A 509 28.29 26.29 -5.43
C GLU A 509 27.74 24.96 -5.96
N LYS A 510 26.55 24.54 -5.49
CA LYS A 510 25.85 23.38 -6.05
C LYS A 510 25.57 23.59 -7.54
N TRP A 511 25.07 24.77 -7.89
CA TRP A 511 24.65 25.05 -9.27
C TRP A 511 25.81 25.27 -10.23
N GLU A 512 27.00 25.69 -9.77
CA GLU A 512 28.23 25.71 -10.60
C GLU A 512 28.56 24.27 -11.08
N ARG A 513 28.47 23.28 -10.22
CA ARG A 513 28.68 21.86 -10.59
C ARG A 513 27.59 21.35 -11.52
N LEU A 514 26.31 21.56 -11.17
CA LEU A 514 25.20 21.11 -12.00
C LEU A 514 25.17 21.78 -13.38
N ALA A 515 25.51 23.05 -13.47
CA ALA A 515 25.59 23.76 -14.74
C ALA A 515 26.77 23.25 -15.62
N ALA A 516 27.89 22.85 -15.01
CA ALA A 516 28.98 22.21 -15.72
C ALA A 516 28.54 20.85 -16.30
N ASP A 517 27.90 20.00 -15.47
CA ASP A 517 27.39 18.73 -15.92
C ASP A 517 26.34 18.87 -17.04
N LEU A 518 25.44 19.86 -16.93
CA LEU A 518 24.43 20.15 -17.95
C LEU A 518 25.03 20.69 -19.24
N ALA A 519 26.06 21.56 -19.17
CA ALA A 519 26.73 22.11 -20.35
C ALA A 519 27.44 21.03 -21.17
N GLU A 520 28.04 20.04 -20.48
CA GLU A 520 28.72 18.90 -21.10
C GLU A 520 27.75 17.85 -21.63
N SER A 521 26.52 17.81 -21.14
CA SER A 521 25.57 16.74 -21.47
C SER A 521 24.97 16.91 -22.86
N ASP A 522 24.89 15.81 -23.61
CA ASP A 522 24.19 15.74 -24.90
C ASP A 522 22.70 15.55 -24.73
N TYR A 523 22.33 14.80 -23.70
CA TYR A 523 20.95 14.52 -23.37
C TYR A 523 20.71 14.64 -21.85
N LEU A 524 19.49 15.05 -21.50
CA LEU A 524 18.99 15.05 -20.13
C LEU A 524 17.81 14.06 -20.03
N ILE A 525 17.87 13.15 -19.07
CA ILE A 525 16.88 12.10 -18.88
C ILE A 525 16.19 12.32 -17.53
N ILE A 526 14.88 12.51 -17.56
CA ILE A 526 13.99 12.58 -16.40
C ILE A 526 13.19 11.28 -16.37
N ALA A 527 13.58 10.34 -15.51
CA ALA A 527 13.01 9.02 -15.48
C ALA A 527 11.56 9.02 -14.93
N SER A 528 11.26 9.89 -13.97
CA SER A 528 9.91 10.06 -13.41
C SER A 528 9.67 11.51 -12.94
N ARG A 529 8.49 11.76 -12.37
CA ARG A 529 8.16 13.04 -11.77
C ARG A 529 8.66 13.21 -10.32
N ARG A 530 9.42 12.27 -9.79
CA ARG A 530 9.83 12.25 -8.38
C ARG A 530 10.46 13.56 -7.94
N LEU A 531 11.43 14.07 -8.70
CA LEU A 531 12.15 15.28 -8.34
C LEU A 531 11.33 16.53 -8.66
N TYR A 532 10.94 16.74 -9.92
CA TYR A 532 10.22 17.95 -10.29
C TYR A 532 8.84 18.05 -9.65
N GLY A 533 8.22 16.90 -9.31
CA GLY A 533 6.91 16.86 -8.65
C GLY A 533 6.92 17.34 -7.20
N SER A 534 8.05 17.23 -6.50
CA SER A 534 8.24 17.65 -5.10
C SER A 534 9.02 18.98 -5.01
N ILE A 535 10.14 19.11 -5.69
CA ILE A 535 11.03 20.29 -5.62
C ILE A 535 10.29 21.59 -5.99
N THR A 536 9.49 21.57 -7.07
CA THR A 536 8.76 22.77 -7.51
C THR A 536 7.68 23.26 -6.55
N GLY A 537 7.26 22.41 -5.60
CA GLY A 537 6.38 22.80 -4.50
C GLY A 537 7.11 23.34 -3.26
N LEU A 538 8.45 23.34 -3.26
CA LEU A 538 9.30 23.67 -2.12
C LEU A 538 10.27 24.82 -2.48
N GLU A 539 9.75 25.89 -3.08
CA GLU A 539 10.58 27.04 -3.55
C GLU A 539 11.42 27.65 -2.45
N ASP A 540 10.89 27.74 -1.21
CA ASP A 540 11.65 28.30 -0.07
C ASP A 540 12.87 27.45 0.28
N ARG A 541 12.85 26.16 0.00
CA ARG A 541 13.93 25.20 0.29
C ARG A 541 14.84 24.98 -0.91
N TYR A 542 14.25 24.93 -2.12
CA TYR A 542 14.93 24.67 -3.38
C TYR A 542 14.63 25.78 -4.42
N PRO A 543 15.05 27.04 -4.16
CA PRO A 543 14.70 28.15 -5.04
C PRO A 543 15.30 28.00 -6.43
N LEU A 544 16.57 27.61 -6.52
CA LEU A 544 17.29 27.49 -7.80
C LEU A 544 16.86 26.23 -8.56
N ALA A 545 16.70 25.09 -7.86
CA ALA A 545 16.23 23.86 -8.49
C ALA A 545 14.76 23.98 -8.97
N SER A 546 13.91 24.70 -8.25
CA SER A 546 12.56 25.02 -8.72
C SER A 546 12.58 25.90 -9.96
N HIS A 547 13.48 26.89 -9.98
CA HIS A 547 13.65 27.77 -11.15
C HIS A 547 14.19 26.99 -12.36
N TYR A 548 15.18 26.10 -12.15
CA TYR A 548 15.69 25.21 -13.17
C TYR A 548 14.57 24.41 -13.87
N TYR A 549 13.69 23.75 -13.11
CA TYR A 549 12.60 23.00 -13.73
C TYR A 549 11.63 23.88 -14.51
N ARG A 550 11.36 25.11 -14.02
CA ARG A 550 10.51 26.05 -14.77
C ARG A 550 11.15 26.43 -16.10
N GLN A 551 12.42 26.77 -16.09
CA GLN A 551 13.18 27.15 -17.32
C GLN A 551 13.30 25.96 -18.27
N LEU A 552 13.55 24.74 -17.75
CA LEU A 552 13.64 23.54 -18.56
C LEU A 552 12.32 23.26 -19.30
N PHE A 553 11.20 23.28 -18.58
CA PHE A 553 9.89 23.03 -19.17
C PHE A 553 9.38 24.17 -20.06
N ALA A 554 9.92 25.38 -19.90
CA ALA A 554 9.69 26.50 -20.80
C ALA A 554 10.54 26.44 -22.08
N GLY A 555 11.52 25.51 -22.14
CA GLY A 555 12.46 25.43 -23.27
C GLY A 555 13.60 26.46 -23.23
N GLU A 556 13.77 27.16 -22.10
CA GLU A 556 14.72 28.27 -21.97
C GLU A 556 16.16 27.84 -21.67
N LEU A 557 16.37 26.54 -21.31
CA LEU A 557 17.70 26.00 -20.99
C LEU A 557 18.45 25.41 -22.19
N GLY A 558 17.96 25.62 -23.41
CA GLY A 558 18.58 25.06 -24.61
C GLY A 558 18.38 23.56 -24.80
N PHE A 559 17.52 22.94 -23.99
CA PHE A 559 17.13 21.54 -24.10
C PHE A 559 15.77 21.44 -24.79
N GLU A 560 15.68 20.63 -25.85
CA GLU A 560 14.44 20.33 -26.55
C GLU A 560 13.95 18.91 -26.22
N LEU A 561 12.64 18.74 -26.05
CA LEU A 561 12.05 17.44 -25.80
C LEU A 561 12.21 16.53 -27.03
N ALA A 562 13.07 15.50 -26.91
CA ALA A 562 13.36 14.53 -27.96
C ALA A 562 12.47 13.27 -27.86
N GLY A 563 12.03 12.92 -26.67
CA GLY A 563 11.16 11.76 -26.44
C GLY A 563 10.34 11.86 -25.17
N GLU A 564 9.11 11.37 -25.22
CA GLU A 564 8.21 11.26 -24.08
C GLU A 564 7.60 9.86 -24.07
N PHE A 565 7.72 9.16 -22.94
CA PHE A 565 7.29 7.77 -22.79
C PHE A 565 6.33 7.67 -21.62
N VAL A 566 5.10 7.25 -21.91
CA VAL A 566 4.02 7.08 -20.93
C VAL A 566 3.41 5.71 -21.12
N ARG A 567 3.07 5.06 -20.01
CA ARG A 567 2.38 3.78 -19.99
C ARG A 567 0.94 3.97 -19.53
N GLY A 568 -0.02 3.51 -20.35
CA GLY A 568 -1.44 3.62 -20.04
C GLY A 568 -2.07 4.97 -20.42
N PRO A 569 -3.31 5.21 -19.97
CA PRO A 569 -4.06 6.43 -20.29
C PRO A 569 -3.42 7.69 -19.68
N GLU A 570 -3.42 8.79 -20.40
CA GLU A 570 -2.77 10.04 -19.97
C GLU A 570 -3.37 10.61 -18.66
N TRP A 571 -4.67 10.45 -18.45
CA TRP A 571 -5.33 10.93 -17.22
C TRP A 571 -4.83 10.21 -15.95
N LEU A 572 -4.29 8.98 -16.07
CA LEU A 572 -3.73 8.21 -14.97
C LEU A 572 -2.39 8.79 -14.51
N ASN A 573 -1.61 9.33 -15.44
CA ASN A 573 -0.35 10.00 -15.17
C ASN A 573 -0.26 11.30 -16.01
N PRO A 574 -1.06 12.33 -15.69
CA PRO A 574 -1.13 13.54 -16.48
C PRO A 574 0.21 14.28 -16.51
N ARG A 575 0.50 14.92 -17.64
CA ARG A 575 1.61 15.89 -17.73
C ARG A 575 1.26 17.05 -16.79
N VAL A 576 2.05 17.21 -15.76
CA VAL A 576 1.87 18.29 -14.80
C VAL A 576 3.07 19.22 -14.93
N PRO A 577 2.89 20.41 -15.51
CA PRO A 577 3.94 21.41 -15.50
C PRO A 577 4.25 21.82 -14.06
N PRO A 578 5.49 22.15 -13.74
CA PRO A 578 5.87 22.70 -12.46
C PRO A 578 5.13 24.03 -12.25
N LEU A 579 4.24 24.05 -11.27
CA LEU A 579 3.54 25.28 -10.87
C LEU A 579 4.19 25.82 -9.60
N PRO A 580 4.60 27.10 -9.57
CA PRO A 580 5.19 27.71 -8.39
C PRO A 580 4.26 27.59 -7.17
N GLY A 581 4.81 27.19 -6.03
CA GLY A 581 4.06 27.13 -4.77
C GLY A 581 2.85 26.17 -4.75
N ALA A 582 2.73 25.30 -5.73
CA ALA A 582 1.63 24.35 -5.77
C ALA A 582 1.83 23.29 -4.67
N ALA A 583 1.15 23.48 -3.55
CA ALA A 583 0.91 22.41 -2.58
C ALA A 583 0.46 21.14 -3.32
N PRO A 584 0.71 19.92 -2.77
CA PRO A 584 0.27 18.68 -3.41
C PRO A 584 -1.23 18.79 -3.71
N THR A 585 -1.54 18.95 -5.00
CA THR A 585 -2.93 19.14 -5.40
C THR A 585 -3.66 17.85 -5.14
N LEU A 586 -4.82 17.92 -4.49
CA LEU A 586 -5.66 16.75 -4.21
C LEU A 586 -6.00 15.95 -5.48
N LEU A 587 -5.90 16.57 -6.66
CA LEU A 587 -6.21 15.95 -7.95
C LEU A 587 -5.02 15.21 -8.59
N ARG A 588 -3.79 15.40 -8.09
CA ARG A 588 -2.63 14.64 -8.59
C ARG A 588 -2.58 13.29 -7.90
N PRO A 589 -2.30 12.19 -8.64
CA PRO A 589 -2.04 10.90 -8.00
C PRO A 589 -0.79 11.01 -7.10
N ASP A 590 -0.80 10.29 -5.99
CA ASP A 590 0.39 10.13 -5.15
C ASP A 590 1.57 9.59 -5.98
N GLU A 591 2.80 10.04 -5.71
CA GLU A 591 3.98 9.55 -6.43
C GLU A 591 4.10 8.03 -6.32
N SER A 592 3.88 7.47 -5.11
CA SER A 592 3.95 6.03 -4.87
C SER A 592 2.93 5.22 -5.69
N PHE A 593 1.91 5.85 -6.26
CA PHE A 593 0.94 5.23 -7.14
C PHE A 593 1.42 5.16 -8.59
N VAL A 594 2.24 6.10 -9.05
CA VAL A 594 2.61 6.19 -10.48
C VAL A 594 4.06 5.86 -10.79
N VAL A 595 4.97 6.05 -9.82
CA VAL A 595 6.42 6.05 -10.11
C VAL A 595 6.99 4.66 -10.42
N TYR A 596 6.35 3.59 -9.96
CA TYR A 596 6.94 2.26 -10.06
C TYR A 596 6.51 1.49 -11.31
N ASP A 597 5.25 1.56 -11.70
CA ASP A 597 4.70 0.73 -12.77
C ASP A 597 4.23 1.52 -14.02
N HIS A 598 4.06 2.84 -13.90
CA HIS A 598 3.68 3.68 -15.03
C HIS A 598 4.24 5.12 -14.95
N PRO A 599 5.56 5.30 -14.69
CA PRO A 599 6.16 6.62 -14.67
C PRO A 599 6.07 7.30 -16.05
N ARG A 600 6.05 8.63 -16.04
CA ARG A 600 6.24 9.46 -17.24
C ARG A 600 7.73 9.77 -17.37
N THR A 601 8.34 9.34 -18.46
CA THR A 601 9.77 9.53 -18.73
C THR A 601 9.93 10.55 -19.84
N LEU A 602 10.82 11.54 -19.62
CA LEU A 602 11.13 12.60 -20.56
C LEU A 602 12.60 12.55 -20.93
N ILE A 603 12.89 12.66 -22.21
CA ILE A 603 14.26 12.73 -22.74
C ILE A 603 14.40 14.03 -23.50
N TYR A 604 15.33 14.86 -23.06
CA TYR A 604 15.66 16.13 -23.69
C TYR A 604 17.00 16.03 -24.39
N ARG A 605 17.13 16.65 -25.57
CA ARG A 605 18.39 16.82 -26.31
C ARG A 605 18.90 18.22 -26.09
N ASN A 606 20.18 18.35 -25.79
CA ASN A 606 20.86 19.64 -25.69
C ASN A 606 21.15 20.20 -27.09
N VAL A 607 20.32 21.08 -27.59
CA VAL A 607 20.46 21.73 -28.91
C VAL A 607 21.06 23.11 -28.79
N GLY A 608 20.81 23.80 -27.68
CA GLY A 608 21.26 25.17 -27.46
C GLY A 608 22.73 25.29 -27.07
N ARG A 609 23.33 24.21 -26.55
CA ARG A 609 24.74 24.15 -26.10
C ARG A 609 25.15 25.37 -25.28
N LEU A 610 24.30 25.77 -24.35
CA LEU A 610 24.57 26.93 -23.50
C LEU A 610 25.82 26.71 -22.65
N SER A 611 26.63 27.75 -22.52
CA SER A 611 27.77 27.75 -21.61
C SER A 611 27.34 27.67 -20.14
N VAL A 612 28.26 27.29 -19.27
CA VAL A 612 28.03 27.25 -17.81
C VAL A 612 27.51 28.60 -17.29
N ILE A 613 28.08 29.70 -17.78
CA ILE A 613 27.70 31.07 -17.37
C ILE A 613 26.27 31.39 -17.79
N GLU A 614 25.87 31.01 -19.00
CA GLU A 614 24.52 31.22 -19.50
C GLU A 614 23.50 30.36 -18.72
N LEU A 615 23.84 29.10 -18.44
CA LEU A 615 22.99 28.21 -17.62
C LEU A 615 22.81 28.78 -16.21
N LEU A 616 23.90 29.21 -15.55
CA LEU A 616 23.84 29.84 -14.23
C LEU A 616 22.95 31.09 -14.25
N GLY A 617 23.13 31.96 -15.25
CA GLY A 617 22.31 33.17 -15.41
C GLY A 617 20.83 32.84 -15.58
N ARG A 618 20.49 31.78 -16.36
CA ARG A 618 19.11 31.34 -16.57
C ARG A 618 18.49 30.66 -15.36
N VAL A 619 19.29 30.00 -14.52
CA VAL A 619 18.83 29.41 -13.23
C VAL A 619 18.72 30.48 -12.14
N GLY A 620 19.26 31.70 -12.36
CA GLY A 620 19.17 32.82 -11.42
C GLY A 620 20.38 32.94 -10.49
N VAL A 621 21.50 32.31 -10.83
CA VAL A 621 22.77 32.48 -10.11
C VAL A 621 23.57 33.63 -10.76
N SER A 622 23.79 34.71 -10.00
CA SER A 622 24.63 35.83 -10.49
C SER A 622 26.11 35.43 -10.48
N PRO A 623 26.84 35.60 -11.59
CA PRO A 623 28.28 35.37 -11.62
C PRO A 623 28.98 36.25 -10.58
N GLY A 624 29.69 35.64 -9.62
CA GLY A 624 30.48 36.39 -8.62
C GLY A 624 29.80 36.60 -7.25
N ALA A 625 28.59 36.15 -7.04
CA ALA A 625 27.99 36.13 -5.69
C ALA A 625 28.53 34.92 -4.89
N SER A 626 29.71 35.04 -4.29
CA SER A 626 30.12 34.18 -3.20
C SER A 626 29.19 34.48 -2.00
N LEU A 627 28.05 33.80 -1.94
CA LEU A 627 27.19 33.83 -0.77
C LEU A 627 27.94 33.12 0.37
N GLY A 628 28.32 33.91 1.39
CA GLY A 628 29.05 33.44 2.54
C GLY A 628 28.37 32.23 3.21
N PRO A 629 29.11 31.42 3.97
CA PRO A 629 28.58 30.20 4.57
C PRO A 629 27.43 30.52 5.51
N ASN A 630 26.29 29.95 5.24
CA ASN A 630 25.17 29.95 6.19
C ASN A 630 25.52 29.01 7.36
N PRO A 631 25.67 29.50 8.62
CA PRO A 631 26.26 28.72 9.70
C PRO A 631 25.35 27.65 10.31
N SER A 632 24.23 27.30 9.72
CA SER A 632 23.21 26.48 10.39
C SER A 632 23.04 25.05 9.87
N VAL A 633 23.98 24.51 9.06
CA VAL A 633 23.93 23.09 8.64
C VAL A 633 25.24 22.41 8.97
N LEU A 634 25.31 21.87 10.18
CA LEU A 634 26.34 20.91 10.58
C LEU A 634 26.24 19.67 9.69
N SER A 635 27.39 19.32 9.13
CA SER A 635 27.70 18.07 8.44
C SER A 635 26.88 16.89 8.96
N ARG A 636 25.94 16.37 8.20
CA ARG A 636 25.40 15.03 8.37
C ARG A 636 25.82 14.17 7.19
N ASP A 637 26.82 13.46 7.48
CA ASP A 637 27.35 12.20 6.97
C ASP A 637 26.87 11.64 5.62
N ARG A 638 27.88 11.42 4.78
CA ARG A 638 27.92 10.66 3.52
C ARG A 638 27.57 9.16 3.67
N GLU A 639 26.55 8.81 4.43
CA GLU A 639 26.09 7.41 4.57
C GLU A 639 25.08 6.96 3.50
N TRP A 640 24.74 7.84 2.54
CA TRP A 640 23.67 7.57 1.58
C TRP A 640 24.11 6.80 0.33
N GLU A 641 25.41 6.73 0.03
CA GLU A 641 25.95 6.05 -1.17
C GLU A 641 25.83 4.53 -1.12
N GLY A 642 25.62 3.93 0.06
CA GLY A 642 25.57 2.46 0.23
C GLY A 642 24.21 1.79 -0.07
N LEU A 643 23.10 2.54 -0.13
CA LEU A 643 21.76 1.95 -0.23
C LEU A 643 21.13 2.03 -1.63
N ALA A 644 21.59 2.97 -2.47
CA ALA A 644 21.09 3.09 -3.84
C ALA A 644 21.87 2.25 -4.86
N LEU A 645 23.11 1.85 -4.54
CA LEU A 645 24.03 1.18 -5.47
C LEU A 645 24.81 0.02 -4.81
N ALA A 646 24.23 -0.76 -3.90
CA ALA A 646 24.81 -2.05 -3.55
C ALA A 646 24.71 -2.98 -4.78
N LYS A 647 25.66 -2.85 -5.70
CA LYS A 647 25.95 -3.89 -6.69
C LYS A 647 26.44 -5.12 -5.93
N PRO A 648 25.88 -6.30 -6.10
CA PRO A 648 26.61 -7.50 -5.77
C PRO A 648 27.80 -7.58 -6.73
N SER A 649 29.00 -7.66 -6.18
CA SER A 649 30.15 -8.16 -6.89
C SER A 649 29.89 -9.63 -7.22
N HIS A 650 29.34 -9.93 -8.38
CA HIS A 650 29.63 -11.13 -9.21
C HIS A 650 28.75 -11.07 -10.46
#